data_9cb03fd8c94d591d9b7c08b2a852169e
#
_entry.id   9cb03fd8c94d591d9b7c08b2a852169e
#
_cell.length_a   1.000
_cell.length_b   1.000
_cell.length_c   1.000
_cell.angle_alpha   90.00
_cell.angle_beta   90.00
_cell.angle_gamma   90.00
#
_symmetry.space_group_name_H-M   'P 1'
#
loop_
_entity.id
_entity.type
_entity.pdbx_description
1 polymer ?
#
loop_
_entity_poly.entity_id
_entity_poly.type
_entity_poly.pdbx_seq_one_letter_code
_entity_poly.pdbx_strand_id
1 'polypeptide(L)'
;MDAVDYSTSAAGINVDIRYNTPGRAGIGGDSEGDTLINIEKVIGSAFNDTFSIDTLTATFEGGAGDDVYIINGLGGTVIEQAGGGNDEVRTNYYSQSLGANVERLTYTGTTAFTGYGNAIDNIITGGIGNDTLFGGGGADQFIGGAGVDTAGYTDSTVGVTVNLKTGVHTGIATGDTFTDIEGIRGSNFNDTFVADGRAIAFDGSVGNMDAVDYSTSAAGINVDIRYNTPGRAGIGGDSEGDTLINIEKVIGSAFNDTFTLDNLTATFEGGAGDDVYFLNGVGGTVVEQAGGGNDEVRTTYGQLSLNANVERLTYTGTSAFIGYGNAIDNIITGGIGNDTLFGGGGADQFFGGAGFDTVGYTDSAVAVTVNLKTGVNSGIATGDTFNDIEGVRGSNYNDIFVADGRAIAFDGSVGNMDTVDYSTSAAGINVEIRYNTPGRAGVGGDSEGDTLINIEKVIGSAFNDTFTIDLMTATFEGGAGDDVYFLNGAGGTVVEQSGGGIDEVRTTYGQIALSANVERLTYTGTGAFTGYGNAIDNIITGGAGNDVLFGGGGADQFIGGAGIDTVGYADSTVAVNINLKTGVHSGIAAGDTYVSIEGLRGTGFNDTFIASSAAMAFDGLLGQDVVSYEQSESAVTIDLKTNANSGDAAGDTFAGIEIYQGSSFDDTLSGSASTDIFIGGSGADRIDGREGYDSAWYITSASGVNINLTTNLNLGGDAQGDVLLNIERVVGSHFDDTISASATGNLLEGGLGNDVLYGGNGGDTLYGGLVSAVGPFNLIGISLGPQADMLFGGYGDDYIYSAADDTGTLAFGEAGRDTIIVASGKAEGGEGNDTLTGTGNNFVLLGGTGDDSLTLGIKNAYPWQMSSGGFANGGAGDDTYIVNTAQLVTIRDDGLSLNDTLKLNNIQSAQSLQLARVGDDLYLNDGYYPVSDPTAQGVKLQDWFAGGNTIEHFIAANGDVLPLNGDGFAMFG
;
A
#
# COMPACT_ATOMS: atom_id res chain seq x y z
N MET A 1 -94.87 -27.21 -11.23
CA MET A 1 -94.34 -26.85 -12.57
C MET A 1 -95.36 -27.40 -13.51
N ASP A 2 -96.27 -26.53 -13.93
CA ASP A 2 -97.32 -26.87 -14.88
C ASP A 2 -96.79 -26.86 -16.30
N ALA A 3 -97.02 -27.83 -17.10
CA ALA A 3 -96.41 -28.01 -18.42
C ALA A 3 -97.52 -28.22 -19.51
N VAL A 4 -97.22 -27.61 -20.66
CA VAL A 4 -97.97 -27.87 -21.87
C VAL A 4 -97.06 -28.59 -22.87
N ASP A 5 -97.51 -29.69 -23.45
CA ASP A 5 -96.65 -30.52 -24.32
C ASP A 5 -97.32 -30.55 -25.74
N TYR A 6 -96.56 -29.92 -26.72
CA TYR A 6 -96.86 -29.90 -28.14
C TYR A 6 -95.92 -30.82 -28.96
N SER A 7 -95.26 -31.75 -28.30
CA SER A 7 -94.23 -32.59 -28.97
C SER A 7 -94.76 -33.43 -30.10
N THR A 8 -96.11 -33.64 -30.12
CA THR A 8 -96.78 -34.43 -31.14
C THR A 8 -97.43 -33.59 -32.25
N SER A 9 -97.25 -32.25 -32.19
CA SER A 9 -97.84 -31.32 -33.22
C SER A 9 -97.24 -31.64 -34.58
N ALA A 10 -98.16 -31.59 -35.60
CA ALA A 10 -97.84 -31.87 -37.00
C ALA A 10 -97.25 -30.64 -37.73
N ALA A 11 -97.14 -29.52 -37.06
CA ALA A 11 -96.57 -28.23 -37.61
C ALA A 11 -95.99 -27.42 -36.44
N GLY A 12 -95.09 -26.43 -36.76
CA GLY A 12 -94.57 -25.52 -35.76
C GLY A 12 -95.62 -24.75 -35.03
N ILE A 13 -95.34 -24.43 -33.76
CA ILE A 13 -96.22 -23.69 -32.85
C ILE A 13 -95.70 -22.28 -32.61
N ASN A 14 -96.55 -21.33 -32.23
CA ASN A 14 -96.21 -20.06 -31.73
C ASN A 14 -97.00 -19.74 -30.47
N VAL A 15 -96.38 -19.73 -29.33
CA VAL A 15 -96.98 -19.59 -28.04
C VAL A 15 -96.46 -18.42 -27.23
N ASP A 16 -97.34 -17.78 -26.45
CA ASP A 16 -96.93 -16.63 -25.57
C ASP A 16 -97.38 -16.93 -24.14
N ILE A 17 -96.42 -16.98 -23.22
CA ILE A 17 -96.66 -17.25 -21.80
C ILE A 17 -96.61 -15.95 -21.03
N ARG A 18 -97.77 -15.73 -20.22
CA ARG A 18 -97.89 -14.58 -19.31
C ARG A 18 -98.24 -14.94 -17.91
N TYR A 19 -97.86 -14.20 -16.91
CA TYR A 19 -98.21 -14.41 -15.53
C TYR A 19 -99.55 -13.73 -15.20
N ASN A 20 -100.48 -14.50 -14.65
CA ASN A 20 -101.79 -14.04 -14.22
C ASN A 20 -102.69 -13.38 -15.27
N THR A 21 -102.22 -13.35 -16.47
CA THR A 21 -103.06 -12.90 -17.64
C THR A 21 -102.92 -13.86 -18.79
N PRO A 22 -103.90 -14.01 -19.66
CA PRO A 22 -103.76 -14.86 -20.83
C PRO A 22 -102.66 -14.37 -21.73
N GLY A 23 -101.74 -15.26 -22.22
CA GLY A 23 -100.89 -15.03 -23.33
C GLY A 23 -101.71 -14.67 -24.60
N ARG A 24 -101.02 -14.27 -25.68
CA ARG A 24 -101.69 -14.20 -26.97
C ARG A 24 -102.13 -15.60 -27.36
N ALA A 25 -103.17 -15.67 -28.11
CA ALA A 25 -103.60 -16.95 -28.65
C ALA A 25 -102.45 -17.57 -29.49
N GLY A 26 -102.18 -18.81 -29.28
CA GLY A 26 -101.20 -19.52 -30.09
C GLY A 26 -101.57 -19.57 -31.56
N ILE A 27 -100.54 -19.69 -32.38
CA ILE A 27 -100.69 -19.71 -33.81
C ILE A 27 -99.85 -20.90 -34.38
N GLY A 28 -100.51 -21.71 -35.19
CA GLY A 28 -99.93 -22.82 -35.87
C GLY A 28 -99.92 -24.13 -35.09
N GLY A 29 -99.91 -25.22 -35.79
CA GLY A 29 -99.88 -26.57 -35.21
C GLY A 29 -101.03 -26.79 -34.22
N ASP A 30 -100.75 -27.59 -33.21
CA ASP A 30 -101.66 -27.86 -32.13
C ASP A 30 -101.81 -26.72 -31.11
N SER A 31 -101.10 -25.64 -31.23
CA SER A 31 -101.22 -24.41 -30.41
C SER A 31 -102.27 -23.40 -30.97
N GLU A 32 -102.78 -23.62 -32.11
CA GLU A 32 -103.69 -22.65 -32.77
C GLU A 32 -104.91 -22.31 -31.91
N GLY A 33 -104.95 -21.09 -31.41
CA GLY A 33 -106.02 -20.56 -30.54
C GLY A 33 -105.79 -20.76 -29.02
N ASP A 34 -104.79 -21.52 -28.58
CA ASP A 34 -104.51 -21.76 -27.18
C ASP A 34 -103.98 -20.51 -26.44
N THR A 35 -104.34 -20.34 -25.21
CA THR A 35 -103.81 -19.26 -24.34
C THR A 35 -103.18 -19.85 -23.12
N LEU A 36 -101.98 -19.59 -22.84
CA LEU A 36 -101.21 -20.09 -21.71
C LEU A 36 -101.22 -19.09 -20.57
N ILE A 37 -101.67 -19.56 -19.38
CA ILE A 37 -101.71 -18.74 -18.18
C ILE A 37 -101.07 -19.53 -17.02
N ASN A 38 -99.99 -18.91 -16.38
CA ASN A 38 -99.25 -19.54 -15.31
C ASN A 38 -98.68 -20.92 -15.65
N ILE A 39 -98.23 -21.11 -16.83
CA ILE A 39 -97.51 -22.31 -17.29
C ILE A 39 -96.03 -22.05 -17.08
N GLU A 40 -95.29 -22.98 -16.43
CA GLU A 40 -93.83 -22.92 -16.14
C GLU A 40 -93.09 -23.74 -17.14
N LYS A 41 -93.71 -24.59 -17.94
CA LYS A 41 -92.96 -25.34 -18.97
C LYS A 41 -93.80 -25.49 -20.24
N VAL A 42 -93.16 -25.29 -21.36
CA VAL A 42 -93.69 -25.64 -22.69
C VAL A 42 -92.69 -26.55 -23.39
N ILE A 43 -93.30 -27.64 -23.94
CA ILE A 43 -92.54 -28.55 -24.84
C ILE A 43 -92.98 -28.30 -26.24
N GLY A 44 -92.09 -27.96 -27.14
CA GLY A 44 -92.32 -27.69 -28.53
C GLY A 44 -92.59 -28.93 -29.40
N SER A 45 -92.67 -28.68 -30.70
CA SER A 45 -92.89 -29.70 -31.69
C SER A 45 -91.61 -30.26 -32.31
N ALA A 46 -91.71 -30.92 -33.44
CA ALA A 46 -90.53 -31.31 -34.25
C ALA A 46 -90.36 -30.37 -35.46
N PHE A 47 -90.89 -29.16 -35.45
CA PHE A 47 -90.91 -28.15 -36.48
C PHE A 47 -90.50 -26.80 -35.87
N ASN A 48 -90.17 -25.84 -36.67
CA ASN A 48 -89.74 -24.51 -36.22
C ASN A 48 -90.84 -23.82 -35.37
N ASP A 49 -90.55 -23.66 -34.10
CA ASP A 49 -91.50 -23.12 -33.09
C ASP A 49 -91.14 -21.71 -32.68
N THR A 50 -92.08 -20.97 -32.10
CA THR A 50 -91.83 -19.65 -31.53
C THR A 50 -92.42 -19.59 -30.13
N PHE A 51 -91.54 -19.34 -29.19
CA PHE A 51 -91.87 -19.18 -27.77
C PHE A 51 -91.69 -17.72 -27.36
N SER A 52 -92.67 -17.14 -26.70
CA SER A 52 -92.56 -15.81 -26.11
C SER A 52 -92.84 -15.82 -24.62
N ILE A 53 -92.01 -15.10 -23.86
CA ILE A 53 -92.23 -14.86 -22.45
C ILE A 53 -91.98 -13.41 -22.07
N ASP A 54 -92.84 -12.89 -21.21
CA ASP A 54 -92.78 -11.54 -20.71
C ASP A 54 -92.78 -11.58 -19.17
N THR A 55 -91.70 -11.26 -18.52
CA THR A 55 -91.52 -11.13 -17.04
C THR A 55 -91.74 -12.36 -16.15
N LEU A 56 -91.80 -13.58 -16.66
CA LEU A 56 -91.85 -14.80 -15.90
C LEU A 56 -90.59 -15.65 -15.90
N THR A 57 -90.57 -16.66 -15.03
CA THR A 57 -89.66 -17.79 -15.15
C THR A 57 -90.39 -18.99 -15.77
N ALA A 58 -90.03 -19.41 -16.92
CA ALA A 58 -90.56 -20.59 -17.61
C ALA A 58 -89.41 -21.38 -18.29
N THR A 59 -89.64 -22.63 -18.55
CA THR A 59 -88.75 -23.52 -19.27
C THR A 59 -89.39 -23.82 -20.63
N PHE A 60 -88.59 -23.57 -21.68
CA PHE A 60 -89.01 -24.02 -23.06
C PHE A 60 -88.06 -25.17 -23.48
N GLU A 61 -88.64 -26.22 -23.92
CA GLU A 61 -88.01 -27.34 -24.64
C GLU A 61 -88.45 -27.24 -26.08
N GLY A 62 -87.63 -26.81 -27.00
CA GLY A 62 -87.98 -26.56 -28.39
C GLY A 62 -88.27 -27.83 -29.14
N GLY A 63 -87.34 -28.75 -29.10
CA GLY A 63 -87.58 -30.04 -29.79
C GLY A 63 -86.67 -30.25 -30.98
N ALA A 64 -87.21 -30.28 -32.12
CA ALA A 64 -86.49 -30.31 -33.35
C ALA A 64 -87.06 -29.22 -34.31
N GLY A 65 -86.21 -28.63 -35.11
CA GLY A 65 -86.61 -27.50 -35.98
C GLY A 65 -85.75 -26.27 -35.54
N ASP A 66 -85.77 -25.25 -36.38
CA ASP A 66 -85.13 -23.97 -36.04
C ASP A 66 -86.10 -23.14 -35.21
N ASP A 67 -85.86 -23.12 -33.91
CA ASP A 67 -86.82 -22.56 -32.90
C ASP A 67 -86.47 -21.14 -32.49
N VAL A 68 -87.43 -20.30 -32.18
CA VAL A 68 -87.19 -18.91 -31.75
C VAL A 68 -87.79 -18.69 -30.31
N TYR A 69 -86.93 -18.30 -29.41
CA TYR A 69 -87.31 -17.96 -28.03
C TYR A 69 -87.29 -16.46 -27.79
N ILE A 70 -88.40 -15.78 -27.65
CA ILE A 70 -88.47 -14.38 -27.37
C ILE A 70 -88.55 -14.17 -25.86
N ILE A 71 -87.40 -13.85 -25.23
CA ILE A 71 -87.22 -13.73 -23.77
C ILE A 71 -87.12 -12.28 -23.40
N ASN A 72 -88.14 -11.63 -22.93
CA ASN A 72 -88.11 -10.16 -22.69
C ASN A 72 -87.99 -9.83 -21.21
N GLY A 73 -87.42 -10.70 -20.37
CA GLY A 73 -87.22 -10.52 -18.91
C GLY A 73 -86.24 -11.47 -18.27
N LEU A 74 -86.22 -11.47 -16.95
CA LEU A 74 -85.22 -12.21 -16.15
C LEU A 74 -85.42 -13.75 -16.16
N GLY A 75 -86.26 -14.25 -16.85
CA GLY A 75 -86.66 -15.67 -16.63
C GLY A 75 -87.14 -16.40 -17.81
N GLY A 76 -86.33 -17.09 -18.46
CA GLY A 76 -86.72 -18.09 -19.46
C GLY A 76 -85.50 -19.07 -19.54
N THR A 77 -85.81 -20.33 -19.26
CA THR A 77 -84.82 -21.39 -19.44
C THR A 77 -85.14 -22.10 -20.77
N VAL A 78 -84.13 -22.08 -21.63
CA VAL A 78 -84.20 -22.79 -22.92
C VAL A 78 -83.52 -24.13 -22.77
N ILE A 79 -84.12 -25.21 -23.12
CA ILE A 79 -83.61 -26.56 -23.18
C ILE A 79 -83.69 -27.08 -24.61
N GLU A 80 -82.49 -27.19 -25.21
CA GLU A 80 -82.35 -27.75 -26.53
C GLU A 80 -81.64 -29.12 -26.52
N GLN A 81 -82.03 -29.96 -27.48
CA GLN A 81 -81.33 -31.23 -27.71
C GLN A 81 -80.24 -31.06 -28.72
N ALA A 82 -79.13 -31.79 -28.52
CA ALA A 82 -78.03 -31.73 -29.49
C ALA A 82 -78.51 -32.10 -30.92
N GLY A 83 -78.31 -31.12 -31.85
CA GLY A 83 -78.82 -31.27 -33.23
C GLY A 83 -80.30 -31.08 -33.40
N GLY A 84 -81.02 -30.38 -32.50
CA GLY A 84 -82.42 -29.98 -32.57
C GLY A 84 -82.68 -29.08 -33.75
N GLY A 85 -81.89 -28.15 -34.08
CA GLY A 85 -81.98 -27.16 -35.12
C GLY A 85 -80.97 -26.11 -35.12
N ASN A 86 -81.32 -24.99 -35.69
CA ASN A 86 -80.53 -23.72 -35.56
C ASN A 86 -81.38 -22.73 -34.77
N ASP A 87 -81.24 -22.81 -33.47
CA ASP A 87 -82.20 -22.20 -32.56
C ASP A 87 -81.82 -20.79 -32.12
N GLU A 88 -82.79 -19.91 -31.96
CA GLU A 88 -82.48 -18.50 -31.68
C GLU A 88 -83.17 -17.97 -30.41
N VAL A 89 -82.45 -17.44 -29.47
CA VAL A 89 -82.93 -16.62 -28.39
C VAL A 89 -82.92 -15.14 -28.83
N ARG A 90 -84.09 -14.50 -28.80
CA ARG A 90 -84.22 -13.05 -28.99
C ARG A 90 -84.65 -12.40 -27.68
N THR A 91 -83.92 -11.38 -27.28
CA THR A 91 -84.14 -10.71 -25.99
C THR A 91 -84.07 -9.19 -26.11
N ASN A 92 -84.83 -8.46 -25.32
CA ASN A 92 -84.60 -7.06 -25.06
C ASN A 92 -84.04 -6.79 -23.64
N TYR A 93 -83.77 -7.85 -22.90
CA TYR A 93 -83.19 -7.74 -21.57
C TYR A 93 -81.70 -7.55 -21.64
N TYR A 94 -81.16 -6.64 -20.84
CA TYR A 94 -79.76 -6.17 -20.90
C TYR A 94 -78.73 -7.27 -20.69
N SER A 95 -79.05 -8.45 -20.23
CA SER A 95 -78.14 -9.61 -20.07
C SER A 95 -78.82 -10.95 -20.34
N GLN A 96 -78.28 -11.76 -21.23
CA GLN A 96 -78.82 -13.07 -21.57
C GLN A 96 -77.73 -14.08 -21.81
N SER A 97 -77.94 -15.33 -21.29
CA SER A 97 -77.07 -16.46 -21.58
C SER A 97 -77.87 -17.52 -22.37
N LEU A 98 -77.21 -18.13 -23.33
CA LEU A 98 -77.77 -19.25 -24.07
C LEU A 98 -77.71 -20.52 -23.22
N GLY A 99 -78.84 -21.31 -23.32
CA GLY A 99 -78.79 -22.68 -22.91
C GLY A 99 -77.92 -23.55 -23.81
N ALA A 100 -77.62 -24.79 -23.35
CA ALA A 100 -76.86 -25.70 -24.22
C ALA A 100 -77.67 -26.03 -25.49
N ASN A 101 -76.91 -26.20 -26.64
CA ASN A 101 -77.37 -26.51 -27.95
C ASN A 101 -78.34 -25.44 -28.59
N VAL A 102 -78.20 -24.19 -28.21
CA VAL A 102 -78.80 -23.02 -28.85
C VAL A 102 -77.74 -22.31 -29.65
N GLU A 103 -77.99 -22.02 -30.94
CA GLU A 103 -76.91 -21.47 -31.81
C GLU A 103 -76.96 -19.94 -31.91
N ARG A 104 -78.12 -19.30 -31.61
CA ARG A 104 -78.24 -17.84 -31.91
C ARG A 104 -78.78 -17.06 -30.71
N LEU A 105 -78.15 -15.92 -30.49
CA LEU A 105 -78.60 -14.95 -29.52
C LEU A 105 -78.75 -13.61 -30.21
N THR A 106 -79.93 -13.01 -30.20
CA THR A 106 -80.10 -11.70 -30.81
C THR A 106 -80.73 -10.72 -29.79
N TYR A 107 -79.99 -9.66 -29.53
CA TYR A 107 -80.54 -8.56 -28.72
C TYR A 107 -81.41 -7.62 -29.59
N THR A 108 -82.54 -7.31 -29.10
CA THR A 108 -83.52 -6.44 -29.77
C THR A 108 -83.82 -5.13 -29.09
N GLY A 109 -83.14 -4.88 -27.97
CA GLY A 109 -83.22 -3.64 -27.21
C GLY A 109 -82.36 -2.51 -27.82
N THR A 110 -82.23 -1.39 -27.08
CA THR A 110 -81.53 -0.22 -27.55
C THR A 110 -80.49 0.27 -26.52
N THR A 111 -80.26 -0.46 -25.46
CA THR A 111 -79.30 -0.16 -24.41
C THR A 111 -78.14 -1.13 -24.44
N ALA A 112 -77.12 -0.86 -23.67
CA ALA A 112 -76.01 -1.81 -23.53
C ALA A 112 -76.46 -3.21 -23.13
N PHE A 113 -75.94 -4.22 -23.81
CA PHE A 113 -76.25 -5.63 -23.64
C PHE A 113 -75.05 -6.48 -23.25
N THR A 114 -75.31 -7.50 -22.43
CA THR A 114 -74.31 -8.52 -22.18
C THR A 114 -74.88 -9.87 -22.63
N GLY A 115 -74.25 -10.40 -23.68
CA GLY A 115 -74.64 -11.69 -24.25
C GLY A 115 -73.66 -12.80 -23.96
N TYR A 116 -74.15 -13.95 -23.52
CA TYR A 116 -73.33 -15.15 -23.29
C TYR A 116 -73.79 -16.29 -24.19
N GLY A 117 -72.90 -16.76 -25.00
CA GLY A 117 -73.05 -18.00 -25.76
C GLY A 117 -72.96 -19.24 -24.86
N ASN A 118 -72.68 -20.38 -25.46
CA ASN A 118 -72.57 -21.66 -24.78
C ASN A 118 -71.31 -22.45 -25.22
N ALA A 119 -71.36 -23.76 -25.39
CA ALA A 119 -70.17 -24.57 -25.75
C ALA A 119 -70.13 -25.06 -27.21
N ILE A 120 -71.05 -24.55 -28.07
CA ILE A 120 -71.11 -24.84 -29.49
C ILE A 120 -70.97 -23.53 -30.29
N ASP A 121 -70.79 -23.62 -31.59
CA ASP A 121 -70.75 -22.49 -32.51
C ASP A 121 -71.98 -21.59 -32.37
N ASN A 122 -71.79 -20.33 -31.94
CA ASN A 122 -72.90 -19.38 -31.74
C ASN A 122 -72.84 -18.18 -32.70
N ILE A 123 -73.99 -17.62 -33.01
CA ILE A 123 -74.13 -16.28 -33.60
C ILE A 123 -74.75 -15.36 -32.57
N ILE A 124 -73.95 -14.39 -32.09
CA ILE A 124 -74.38 -13.47 -31.06
C ILE A 124 -74.48 -12.06 -31.65
N THR A 125 -75.70 -11.45 -31.60
CA THR A 125 -75.92 -10.11 -32.10
C THR A 125 -76.30 -9.16 -30.99
N GLY A 126 -75.47 -8.09 -30.79
CA GLY A 126 -75.61 -7.08 -29.76
C GLY A 126 -76.65 -5.99 -30.11
N GLY A 127 -76.72 -5.52 -31.33
CA GLY A 127 -77.72 -4.63 -31.84
C GLY A 127 -77.35 -3.12 -31.75
N ILE A 128 -78.01 -2.39 -30.88
CA ILE A 128 -77.73 -0.96 -30.66
C ILE A 128 -77.29 -0.76 -29.23
N GLY A 129 -76.25 -0.16 -28.99
CA GLY A 129 -75.75 0.09 -27.65
C GLY A 129 -74.26 -0.26 -27.59
N ASN A 130 -73.64 -0.14 -26.43
CA ASN A 130 -72.27 -0.62 -26.22
C ASN A 130 -72.35 -2.03 -25.59
N ASP A 131 -72.19 -3.04 -26.40
CA ASP A 131 -72.51 -4.40 -26.01
C ASP A 131 -71.27 -5.20 -25.61
N THR A 132 -71.44 -6.21 -24.75
CA THR A 132 -70.39 -7.12 -24.41
C THR A 132 -70.82 -8.54 -24.65
N LEU A 133 -70.08 -9.22 -25.54
CA LEU A 133 -70.49 -10.52 -26.08
C LEU A 133 -69.45 -11.58 -25.71
N PHE A 134 -69.92 -12.68 -25.12
CA PHE A 134 -69.13 -13.83 -24.73
C PHE A 134 -69.62 -15.06 -25.53
N GLY A 135 -68.66 -15.66 -26.30
CA GLY A 135 -69.09 -16.83 -27.13
C GLY A 135 -69.21 -18.11 -26.33
N GLY A 136 -68.30 -18.28 -25.33
CA GLY A 136 -68.08 -19.57 -24.68
C GLY A 136 -67.11 -20.44 -25.43
N GLY A 137 -67.51 -21.65 -25.76
CA GLY A 137 -66.69 -22.50 -26.63
C GLY A 137 -67.37 -22.78 -27.95
N GLY A 138 -66.65 -23.06 -28.97
CA GLY A 138 -67.13 -23.22 -30.32
C GLY A 138 -66.44 -22.24 -31.24
N ALA A 139 -66.92 -22.18 -32.50
CA ALA A 139 -66.50 -21.17 -33.46
C ALA A 139 -67.60 -20.13 -33.57
N ASP A 140 -67.47 -19.02 -32.85
CA ASP A 140 -68.57 -18.08 -32.62
C ASP A 140 -68.52 -16.90 -33.63
N GLN A 141 -69.68 -16.37 -33.94
CA GLN A 141 -69.80 -15.16 -34.73
C GLN A 141 -70.35 -14.01 -33.86
N PHE A 142 -69.49 -13.07 -33.55
CA PHE A 142 -69.88 -11.84 -32.82
C PHE A 142 -70.27 -10.78 -33.83
N ILE A 143 -71.49 -10.25 -33.65
CA ILE A 143 -72.05 -9.14 -34.44
C ILE A 143 -72.45 -8.04 -33.42
N GLY A 144 -71.56 -7.05 -33.27
CA GLY A 144 -71.75 -5.95 -32.32
C GLY A 144 -73.01 -5.12 -32.72
N GLY A 145 -72.97 -4.54 -33.91
CA GLY A 145 -73.95 -3.68 -34.44
C GLY A 145 -73.63 -2.23 -34.43
N ALA A 146 -74.43 -1.45 -33.75
CA ALA A 146 -74.13 -0.01 -33.61
C ALA A 146 -73.79 0.35 -32.15
N GLY A 147 -72.64 0.84 -31.93
CA GLY A 147 -72.17 1.18 -30.59
C GLY A 147 -70.65 1.12 -30.51
N VAL A 148 -70.14 0.87 -29.31
CA VAL A 148 -68.78 0.43 -29.05
C VAL A 148 -68.93 -0.98 -28.41
N ASP A 149 -68.65 -1.98 -29.18
CA ASP A 149 -69.02 -3.35 -28.84
C ASP A 149 -67.77 -4.16 -28.54
N THR A 150 -67.84 -5.04 -27.54
CA THR A 150 -66.73 -5.81 -27.03
C THR A 150 -67.02 -7.29 -27.11
N ALA A 151 -66.14 -8.06 -27.78
CA ALA A 151 -66.04 -9.49 -27.58
C ALA A 151 -65.18 -9.84 -26.40
N GLY A 152 -65.67 -10.66 -25.51
CA GLY A 152 -65.01 -10.99 -24.22
C GLY A 152 -64.71 -12.46 -24.06
N TYR A 153 -63.59 -12.77 -23.38
CA TYR A 153 -63.09 -14.12 -23.13
C TYR A 153 -62.83 -14.37 -21.66
N THR A 154 -63.43 -13.56 -20.75
CA THR A 154 -63.19 -13.70 -19.28
C THR A 154 -63.67 -15.02 -18.67
N ASP A 155 -64.45 -15.75 -19.42
CA ASP A 155 -64.98 -17.08 -19.11
C ASP A 155 -64.03 -18.21 -19.55
N SER A 156 -62.96 -17.88 -20.24
CA SER A 156 -61.91 -18.84 -20.60
C SER A 156 -61.17 -19.35 -19.36
N THR A 157 -60.76 -20.61 -19.36
CA THR A 157 -59.92 -21.27 -18.36
C THR A 157 -58.45 -21.30 -18.75
N VAL A 158 -58.09 -20.75 -19.89
CA VAL A 158 -56.71 -20.63 -20.43
C VAL A 158 -56.60 -19.31 -21.20
N GLY A 159 -55.37 -18.89 -21.44
CA GLY A 159 -55.10 -17.72 -22.29
C GLY A 159 -55.66 -17.92 -23.70
N VAL A 160 -56.09 -16.84 -24.35
CA VAL A 160 -56.58 -16.81 -25.72
C VAL A 160 -55.59 -16.08 -26.64
N THR A 161 -55.56 -16.52 -27.89
CA THR A 161 -54.94 -15.71 -28.94
C THR A 161 -56.05 -15.25 -29.91
N VAL A 162 -56.25 -13.95 -29.99
CA VAL A 162 -57.16 -13.35 -30.96
C VAL A 162 -56.35 -12.70 -32.06
N ASN A 163 -56.18 -13.41 -33.15
CA ASN A 163 -55.44 -12.88 -34.32
C ASN A 163 -56.42 -12.29 -35.35
N LEU A 164 -56.59 -10.99 -35.27
CA LEU A 164 -57.51 -10.26 -36.18
C LEU A 164 -56.96 -10.21 -37.60
N LYS A 165 -55.62 -10.25 -37.76
CA LYS A 165 -54.92 -10.17 -39.06
C LYS A 165 -55.16 -11.40 -39.93
N THR A 166 -55.11 -12.59 -39.35
CA THR A 166 -55.23 -13.86 -40.09
C THR A 166 -56.61 -14.53 -39.90
N GLY A 167 -57.35 -14.14 -38.87
CA GLY A 167 -58.55 -14.82 -38.43
C GLY A 167 -58.31 -16.21 -37.84
N VAL A 168 -57.08 -16.52 -37.46
CA VAL A 168 -56.71 -17.81 -36.80
C VAL A 168 -56.52 -17.57 -35.30
N HIS A 169 -57.52 -17.93 -34.55
CA HIS A 169 -57.58 -17.74 -33.07
C HIS A 169 -57.25 -19.04 -32.36
N THR A 170 -56.91 -18.95 -31.07
CA THR A 170 -56.65 -20.10 -30.20
C THR A 170 -57.40 -20.00 -28.86
N GLY A 171 -57.45 -21.09 -28.08
CA GLY A 171 -58.19 -21.15 -26.84
C GLY A 171 -59.67 -21.26 -27.15
N ILE A 172 -60.55 -20.67 -26.35
CA ILE A 172 -61.96 -20.65 -26.61
C ILE A 172 -62.37 -19.73 -27.80
N ALA A 173 -61.40 -18.89 -28.26
CA ALA A 173 -61.66 -18.03 -29.42
C ALA A 173 -61.47 -18.78 -30.78
N THR A 174 -61.23 -20.09 -30.76
CA THR A 174 -60.86 -20.85 -31.98
C THR A 174 -61.99 -20.88 -32.96
N GLY A 175 -61.83 -20.23 -34.12
CA GLY A 175 -62.85 -20.19 -35.20
C GLY A 175 -63.81 -19.00 -35.12
N ASP A 176 -63.63 -18.15 -34.12
CA ASP A 176 -64.47 -16.94 -33.90
C ASP A 176 -64.38 -15.95 -35.06
N THR A 177 -65.38 -15.17 -35.29
CA THR A 177 -65.38 -14.08 -36.25
C THR A 177 -66.04 -12.83 -35.65
N PHE A 178 -65.58 -11.66 -36.09
CA PHE A 178 -65.93 -10.37 -35.53
C PHE A 178 -66.50 -9.44 -36.59
N THR A 179 -67.70 -8.94 -36.40
CA THR A 179 -68.33 -7.96 -37.27
C THR A 179 -68.86 -6.79 -36.41
N ASP A 180 -68.46 -5.56 -36.72
CA ASP A 180 -68.87 -4.38 -35.97
C ASP A 180 -68.50 -4.56 -34.44
N ILE A 181 -67.26 -4.97 -34.17
CA ILE A 181 -66.71 -5.12 -32.83
C ILE A 181 -65.50 -4.15 -32.73
N GLU A 182 -65.48 -3.23 -31.72
CA GLU A 182 -64.53 -2.21 -31.46
C GLU A 182 -63.66 -2.56 -30.25
N GLY A 183 -63.93 -3.59 -29.49
CA GLY A 183 -63.20 -4.00 -28.31
C GLY A 183 -62.99 -5.51 -28.25
N ILE A 184 -61.78 -5.92 -27.83
CA ILE A 184 -61.55 -7.34 -27.50
C ILE A 184 -61.12 -7.35 -26.05
N ARG A 185 -61.78 -8.12 -25.21
CA ARG A 185 -61.40 -8.34 -23.81
C ARG A 185 -60.89 -9.76 -23.63
N GLY A 186 -59.66 -9.88 -23.16
CA GLY A 186 -59.04 -11.17 -22.88
C GLY A 186 -59.62 -11.95 -21.72
N SER A 187 -58.99 -13.03 -21.40
CA SER A 187 -59.30 -13.93 -20.30
C SER A 187 -58.72 -13.41 -18.95
N ASN A 188 -58.62 -14.30 -17.94
CA ASN A 188 -57.89 -14.05 -16.70
C ASN A 188 -56.48 -14.68 -16.77
N PHE A 189 -55.99 -15.01 -17.94
CA PHE A 189 -54.70 -15.65 -18.23
C PHE A 189 -53.96 -14.82 -19.24
N ASN A 190 -52.74 -15.22 -19.55
CA ASN A 190 -51.93 -14.51 -20.54
C ASN A 190 -52.50 -14.62 -21.95
N ASP A 191 -52.95 -13.51 -22.49
CA ASP A 191 -53.61 -13.41 -23.79
C ASP A 191 -52.72 -12.77 -24.83
N THR A 192 -53.00 -13.03 -26.10
CA THR A 192 -52.31 -12.39 -27.21
C THR A 192 -53.31 -11.88 -28.23
N PHE A 193 -53.24 -10.58 -28.51
CA PHE A 193 -54.03 -9.93 -29.55
C PHE A 193 -53.12 -9.57 -30.73
N VAL A 194 -53.44 -10.04 -31.92
CA VAL A 194 -52.70 -9.63 -33.14
C VAL A 194 -53.60 -8.68 -33.90
N ALA A 195 -53.14 -7.42 -34.01
CA ALA A 195 -53.87 -6.34 -34.62
C ALA A 195 -53.90 -6.43 -36.14
N ASP A 196 -54.89 -5.76 -36.77
CA ASP A 196 -55.10 -5.80 -38.22
C ASP A 196 -55.35 -4.45 -38.87
N GLY A 197 -55.20 -3.34 -38.13
CA GLY A 197 -55.35 -1.97 -38.56
C GLY A 197 -56.78 -1.45 -38.47
N ARG A 198 -57.70 -2.19 -37.82
CA ARG A 198 -58.95 -1.65 -37.34
C ARG A 198 -58.71 -1.00 -36.00
N ALA A 199 -59.44 0.09 -35.69
CA ALA A 199 -59.44 0.72 -34.39
C ALA A 199 -60.05 -0.17 -33.31
N ILE A 200 -59.31 -0.85 -32.51
CA ILE A 200 -59.74 -1.82 -31.51
C ILE A 200 -59.31 -1.38 -30.09
N ALA A 201 -60.21 -1.52 -29.13
CA ALA A 201 -59.83 -1.46 -27.74
C ALA A 201 -59.40 -2.85 -27.23
N PHE A 202 -58.11 -3.05 -27.08
CA PHE A 202 -57.56 -4.31 -26.49
C PHE A 202 -57.49 -4.15 -24.97
N ASP A 203 -58.23 -5.02 -24.24
CA ASP A 203 -58.23 -5.07 -22.79
C ASP A 203 -57.76 -6.47 -22.34
N GLY A 204 -56.59 -6.57 -21.79
CA GLY A 204 -56.02 -7.81 -21.22
C GLY A 204 -56.79 -8.35 -20.04
N SER A 205 -57.71 -7.51 -19.46
CA SER A 205 -58.49 -7.88 -18.29
C SER A 205 -57.69 -7.91 -16.99
N VAL A 206 -57.80 -8.95 -16.19
CA VAL A 206 -57.01 -9.13 -14.95
C VAL A 206 -56.09 -10.32 -15.21
N GLY A 207 -55.03 -10.06 -15.91
CA GLY A 207 -54.06 -11.07 -16.34
C GLY A 207 -52.70 -10.90 -15.73
N ASN A 208 -51.77 -11.67 -16.26
CA ASN A 208 -50.39 -11.71 -15.80
C ASN A 208 -49.37 -11.17 -16.83
N MET A 209 -49.60 -11.45 -18.09
CA MET A 209 -48.75 -10.94 -19.17
C MET A 209 -49.55 -11.00 -20.50
N ASP A 210 -50.36 -9.98 -20.70
CA ASP A 210 -51.21 -9.87 -21.90
C ASP A 210 -50.47 -9.08 -22.97
N ALA A 211 -50.54 -9.54 -24.20
CA ALA A 211 -49.74 -9.00 -25.29
C ALA A 211 -50.61 -8.48 -26.44
N VAL A 212 -50.19 -7.34 -27.00
CA VAL A 212 -50.62 -6.91 -28.31
C VAL A 212 -49.48 -7.01 -29.29
N ASP A 213 -49.72 -7.70 -30.41
CA ASP A 213 -48.72 -7.98 -31.42
C ASP A 213 -49.01 -7.20 -32.73
N TYR A 214 -48.15 -6.25 -33.03
CA TYR A 214 -48.13 -5.47 -34.26
C TYR A 214 -47.00 -5.89 -35.22
N SER A 215 -46.34 -7.01 -34.98
CA SER A 215 -45.19 -7.47 -35.76
C SER A 215 -45.45 -7.61 -37.26
N THR A 216 -46.70 -7.73 -37.64
CA THR A 216 -47.12 -7.85 -39.04
C THR A 216 -47.58 -6.53 -39.66
N SER A 217 -47.49 -5.41 -38.91
CA SER A 217 -47.87 -4.11 -39.45
C SER A 217 -46.98 -3.70 -40.64
N ALA A 218 -47.60 -3.05 -41.61
CA ALA A 218 -46.91 -2.58 -42.82
C ALA A 218 -46.28 -1.19 -42.67
N ALA A 219 -46.38 -0.61 -41.48
CA ALA A 219 -45.79 0.70 -41.11
C ALA A 219 -45.55 0.76 -39.62
N GLY A 220 -44.72 1.74 -39.18
CA GLY A 220 -44.47 1.99 -37.76
C GLY A 220 -45.75 2.32 -36.98
N ILE A 221 -45.73 1.96 -35.72
CA ILE A 221 -46.81 2.14 -34.78
C ILE A 221 -46.45 3.19 -33.72
N ASN A 222 -47.47 3.77 -33.09
CA ASN A 222 -47.27 4.61 -31.91
C ASN A 222 -48.39 4.26 -30.91
N VAL A 223 -48.00 3.63 -29.81
CA VAL A 223 -48.94 3.10 -28.80
C VAL A 223 -48.63 3.62 -27.40
N ASP A 224 -49.67 3.76 -26.60
CA ASP A 224 -49.65 4.22 -25.23
C ASP A 224 -50.31 3.19 -24.30
N ILE A 225 -49.57 2.61 -23.38
CA ILE A 225 -50.09 1.66 -22.40
C ILE A 225 -50.41 2.34 -21.08
N ARG A 226 -51.65 2.05 -20.58
CA ARG A 226 -52.07 2.52 -19.24
C ARG A 226 -52.80 1.41 -18.46
N TYR A 227 -52.70 1.49 -17.15
CA TYR A 227 -53.39 0.54 -16.26
C TYR A 227 -54.80 0.99 -15.89
N ASN A 228 -55.77 0.11 -16.03
CA ASN A 228 -57.20 0.33 -15.73
C ASN A 228 -57.84 1.51 -16.47
N THR A 229 -57.18 2.17 -17.38
CA THR A 229 -57.70 3.22 -18.23
C THR A 229 -57.21 3.06 -19.65
N PRO A 230 -57.99 3.39 -20.68
CA PRO A 230 -57.46 3.34 -22.04
C PRO A 230 -56.27 4.22 -22.18
N GLY A 231 -55.26 3.77 -22.88
CA GLY A 231 -54.19 4.56 -23.43
C GLY A 231 -54.74 5.59 -24.43
N ARG A 232 -53.83 6.43 -24.95
CA ARG A 232 -54.22 7.27 -26.11
C ARG A 232 -54.43 6.33 -27.29
N ALA A 233 -55.33 6.73 -28.18
CA ALA A 233 -55.49 6.01 -29.43
C ALA A 233 -54.16 5.91 -30.18
N GLY A 234 -53.77 4.73 -30.59
CA GLY A 234 -52.59 4.48 -31.38
C GLY A 234 -52.61 5.27 -32.68
N ILE A 235 -51.43 5.49 -33.21
CA ILE A 235 -51.24 6.22 -34.48
C ILE A 235 -50.32 5.43 -35.39
N GLY A 236 -50.73 5.24 -36.60
CA GLY A 236 -49.93 4.63 -37.65
C GLY A 236 -50.00 3.11 -37.67
N GLY A 237 -49.74 2.55 -38.83
CA GLY A 237 -49.73 1.11 -39.03
C GLY A 237 -51.00 0.39 -38.60
N ASP A 238 -50.84 -0.79 -38.07
CA ASP A 238 -51.96 -1.58 -37.53
C ASP A 238 -52.43 -1.09 -36.16
N SER A 239 -51.76 -0.10 -35.56
CA SER A 239 -52.21 0.53 -34.27
C SER A 239 -53.14 1.71 -34.43
N GLU A 240 -53.47 2.14 -35.66
CA GLU A 240 -54.26 3.32 -35.92
C GLU A 240 -55.65 3.27 -35.24
N GLY A 241 -55.82 4.06 -34.21
CA GLY A 241 -57.06 4.12 -33.43
C GLY A 241 -57.14 3.12 -32.25
N ASP A 242 -56.23 2.18 -32.10
CA ASP A 242 -56.22 1.19 -31.00
C ASP A 242 -56.03 1.85 -29.66
N THR A 243 -56.64 1.26 -28.66
CA THR A 243 -56.40 1.61 -27.24
C THR A 243 -56.04 0.40 -26.44
N LEU A 244 -54.99 0.50 -25.64
CA LEU A 244 -54.47 -0.57 -24.85
C LEU A 244 -54.83 -0.38 -23.37
N ILE A 245 -55.44 -1.40 -22.76
CA ILE A 245 -55.88 -1.40 -21.38
C ILE A 245 -55.39 -2.72 -20.73
N ASN A 246 -54.71 -2.66 -19.60
CA ASN A 246 -54.19 -3.85 -18.88
C ASN A 246 -53.38 -4.75 -19.85
N ILE A 247 -52.50 -4.18 -20.61
CA ILE A 247 -51.55 -4.88 -21.49
C ILE A 247 -50.18 -4.76 -20.87
N GLU A 248 -49.49 -5.88 -20.67
CA GLU A 248 -48.13 -5.92 -20.09
C GLU A 248 -47.08 -6.15 -21.15
N LYS A 249 -47.44 -6.43 -22.39
CA LYS A 249 -46.52 -6.60 -23.48
C LYS A 249 -47.02 -6.01 -24.80
N VAL A 250 -46.16 -5.29 -25.49
CA VAL A 250 -46.40 -4.87 -26.86
C VAL A 250 -45.25 -5.37 -27.73
N ILE A 251 -45.60 -6.01 -28.84
CA ILE A 251 -44.64 -6.38 -29.88
C ILE A 251 -44.81 -5.40 -31.04
N GLY A 252 -43.76 -4.68 -31.37
CA GLY A 252 -43.69 -3.69 -32.41
C GLY A 252 -43.60 -4.27 -33.81
N SER A 253 -43.51 -3.41 -34.77
CA SER A 253 -43.45 -3.74 -36.20
C SER A 253 -42.04 -4.00 -36.69
N ALA A 254 -41.81 -3.95 -37.98
CA ALA A 254 -40.48 -3.95 -38.61
C ALA A 254 -40.08 -2.54 -39.09
N PHE A 255 -40.65 -1.50 -38.52
CA PHE A 255 -40.49 -0.09 -38.89
C PHE A 255 -40.34 0.70 -37.59
N ASN A 256 -39.93 1.95 -37.72
CA ASN A 256 -39.72 2.83 -36.57
C ASN A 256 -41.01 3.01 -35.73
N ASP A 257 -41.00 2.50 -34.54
CA ASP A 257 -42.15 2.47 -33.62
C ASP A 257 -41.98 3.49 -32.47
N THR A 258 -43.09 3.81 -31.86
CA THR A 258 -43.07 4.66 -30.65
C THR A 258 -43.94 4.03 -29.55
N PHE A 259 -43.32 3.80 -28.43
CA PHE A 259 -43.98 3.19 -27.27
C PHE A 259 -43.99 4.19 -26.10
N THR A 260 -45.14 4.35 -25.45
CA THR A 260 -45.27 5.20 -24.27
C THR A 260 -45.78 4.42 -23.08
N LEU A 261 -45.13 4.57 -21.92
CA LEU A 261 -45.52 3.93 -20.67
C LEU A 261 -45.55 4.95 -19.54
N ASP A 262 -46.68 5.07 -18.89
CA ASP A 262 -46.87 5.91 -17.72
C ASP A 262 -47.10 5.07 -16.45
N ASN A 263 -46.13 5.04 -15.52
CA ASN A 263 -46.25 4.45 -14.17
C ASN A 263 -46.67 2.97 -14.09
N LEU A 264 -46.28 2.14 -15.03
CA LEU A 264 -46.57 0.70 -15.08
C LEU A 264 -45.31 -0.13 -15.22
N THR A 265 -45.51 -1.45 -15.10
CA THR A 265 -44.54 -2.43 -15.57
C THR A 265 -45.03 -3.03 -16.87
N ALA A 266 -44.33 -2.82 -17.97
CA ALA A 266 -44.65 -3.44 -19.24
C ALA A 266 -43.39 -3.79 -20.03
N THR A 267 -43.53 -4.72 -20.98
CA THR A 267 -42.48 -5.13 -21.88
C THR A 267 -42.77 -4.65 -23.28
N PHE A 268 -41.81 -3.98 -23.89
CA PHE A 268 -41.87 -3.61 -25.29
C PHE A 268 -40.80 -4.42 -26.04
N GLU A 269 -41.24 -5.12 -27.08
CA GLU A 269 -40.38 -5.70 -28.09
C GLU A 269 -40.44 -4.83 -29.33
N GLY A 270 -39.40 -4.00 -29.59
CA GLY A 270 -39.44 -3.03 -30.72
C GLY A 270 -39.51 -3.73 -32.07
N GLY A 271 -38.55 -4.61 -32.29
CA GLY A 271 -38.54 -5.37 -33.54
C GLY A 271 -37.40 -4.95 -34.45
N ALA A 272 -37.67 -4.38 -35.57
CA ALA A 272 -36.72 -3.77 -36.45
C ALA A 272 -37.14 -2.33 -36.77
N GLY A 273 -36.20 -1.46 -36.97
CA GLY A 273 -36.45 -0.03 -37.16
C GLY A 273 -35.81 0.78 -36.03
N ASP A 274 -35.73 2.09 -36.22
CA ASP A 274 -35.24 2.95 -35.15
C ASP A 274 -36.41 3.29 -34.22
N ASP A 275 -36.48 2.62 -33.06
CA ASP A 275 -37.65 2.66 -32.19
C ASP A 275 -37.46 3.66 -31.01
N VAL A 276 -38.55 4.22 -30.52
CA VAL A 276 -38.52 5.19 -29.44
C VAL A 276 -39.43 4.77 -28.27
N TYR A 277 -38.84 4.63 -27.09
CA TYR A 277 -39.53 4.22 -25.86
C TYR A 277 -39.60 5.36 -24.86
N PHE A 278 -40.80 5.87 -24.59
CA PHE A 278 -41.05 6.86 -23.53
C PHE A 278 -41.37 6.13 -22.22
N LEU A 279 -40.36 5.97 -21.36
CA LEU A 279 -40.48 5.31 -20.06
C LEU A 279 -40.50 6.34 -18.94
N ASN A 280 -41.68 6.77 -18.50
CA ASN A 280 -41.87 7.84 -17.50
C ASN A 280 -42.09 7.33 -16.07
N GLY A 281 -41.78 6.07 -15.78
CA GLY A 281 -41.97 5.43 -14.48
C GLY A 281 -40.94 4.35 -14.19
N VAL A 282 -41.07 3.70 -13.04
CA VAL A 282 -40.10 2.71 -12.51
C VAL A 282 -40.08 1.37 -13.22
N GLY A 283 -40.91 1.12 -14.21
CA GLY A 283 -41.04 -0.23 -14.73
C GLY A 283 -41.39 -0.31 -16.20
N GLY A 284 -40.43 -0.28 -17.05
CA GLY A 284 -40.58 -0.69 -18.44
C GLY A 284 -39.38 -1.54 -18.82
N THR A 285 -39.63 -2.66 -19.48
CA THR A 285 -38.60 -3.50 -20.03
C THR A 285 -38.61 -3.37 -21.54
N VAL A 286 -37.47 -2.97 -22.11
CA VAL A 286 -37.29 -2.93 -23.55
C VAL A 286 -36.56 -4.22 -23.96
N VAL A 287 -37.07 -4.86 -24.98
CA VAL A 287 -36.44 -6.07 -25.55
C VAL A 287 -36.14 -5.79 -27.02
N GLU A 288 -34.87 -5.61 -27.31
CA GLU A 288 -34.37 -5.37 -28.64
C GLU A 288 -33.54 -6.54 -29.14
N GLN A 289 -33.61 -6.76 -30.44
CA GLN A 289 -32.78 -7.75 -31.14
C GLN A 289 -31.48 -7.10 -31.63
N ALA A 290 -30.40 -7.86 -31.59
CA ALA A 290 -29.12 -7.38 -32.11
C ALA A 290 -29.22 -6.93 -33.56
N GLY A 291 -29.01 -5.64 -33.82
CA GLY A 291 -29.15 -5.04 -35.15
C GLY A 291 -30.60 -4.78 -35.57
N GLY A 292 -31.50 -4.61 -34.60
CA GLY A 292 -32.88 -4.19 -34.78
C GLY A 292 -32.98 -2.79 -35.41
N GLY A 293 -32.20 -1.87 -34.90
CA GLY A 293 -32.25 -0.48 -35.33
C GLY A 293 -31.22 0.38 -34.61
N ASN A 294 -31.48 1.64 -34.46
CA ASN A 294 -30.82 2.57 -33.59
C ASN A 294 -31.87 3.13 -32.60
N ASP A 295 -32.10 2.38 -31.55
CA ASP A 295 -33.24 2.48 -30.67
C ASP A 295 -32.98 3.46 -29.50
N GLU A 296 -34.04 4.21 -29.13
CA GLU A 296 -33.93 5.26 -28.14
C GLU A 296 -34.92 5.09 -26.99
N VAL A 297 -34.40 5.05 -25.76
CA VAL A 297 -35.21 5.22 -24.55
C VAL A 297 -35.18 6.68 -24.12
N ARG A 298 -36.33 7.28 -23.97
CA ARG A 298 -36.55 8.63 -23.39
C ARG A 298 -37.26 8.51 -22.06
N THR A 299 -36.75 9.21 -21.05
CA THR A 299 -37.33 9.12 -19.71
C THR A 299 -37.34 10.46 -18.98
N THR A 300 -38.32 10.63 -18.09
CA THR A 300 -38.33 11.70 -17.05
C THR A 300 -38.00 11.10 -15.68
N TYR A 301 -37.80 9.80 -15.57
CA TYR A 301 -37.47 9.15 -14.31
C TYR A 301 -36.01 9.31 -13.96
N GLY A 302 -35.70 9.68 -12.72
CA GLY A 302 -34.37 10.09 -12.28
C GLY A 302 -33.29 9.03 -12.31
N GLN A 303 -33.60 7.77 -12.63
CA GLN A 303 -32.62 6.69 -12.82
C GLN A 303 -33.14 5.65 -13.81
N LEU A 304 -32.33 5.30 -14.81
CA LEU A 304 -32.69 4.26 -15.76
C LEU A 304 -31.46 3.53 -16.30
N SER A 305 -31.62 2.23 -16.55
CA SER A 305 -30.60 1.39 -17.21
C SER A 305 -31.16 0.89 -18.54
N LEU A 306 -30.38 1.01 -19.61
CA LEU A 306 -30.74 0.44 -20.90
C LEU A 306 -30.74 -1.08 -20.86
N ASN A 307 -31.72 -1.67 -21.52
CA ASN A 307 -31.70 -3.08 -21.84
C ASN A 307 -30.66 -3.35 -22.97
N ALA A 308 -30.36 -4.63 -23.20
CA ALA A 308 -29.43 -5.01 -24.26
C ALA A 308 -29.93 -4.55 -25.63
N ASN A 309 -29.01 -4.21 -26.52
CA ASN A 309 -29.24 -3.80 -27.91
C ASN A 309 -30.06 -2.51 -28.06
N VAL A 310 -30.11 -1.64 -27.08
CA VAL A 310 -30.64 -0.28 -27.20
C VAL A 310 -29.45 0.67 -27.26
N GLU A 311 -29.44 1.55 -28.24
CA GLU A 311 -28.29 2.43 -28.51
C GLU A 311 -28.36 3.78 -27.81
N ARG A 312 -29.54 4.27 -27.48
CA ARG A 312 -29.73 5.65 -27.03
C ARG A 312 -30.53 5.75 -25.73
N LEU A 313 -30.06 6.56 -24.81
CA LEU A 313 -30.76 6.96 -23.60
C LEU A 313 -30.81 8.49 -23.51
N THR A 314 -32.02 9.03 -23.49
CA THR A 314 -32.22 10.47 -23.38
C THR A 314 -33.07 10.79 -22.15
N TYR A 315 -32.49 11.50 -21.18
CA TYR A 315 -33.26 12.06 -20.09
C TYR A 315 -33.92 13.37 -20.49
N THR A 316 -35.20 13.50 -20.23
CA THR A 316 -36.00 14.67 -20.61
C THR A 316 -36.57 15.44 -19.40
N GLY A 317 -36.19 14.99 -18.19
CA GLY A 317 -36.53 15.69 -16.93
C GLY A 317 -35.67 16.92 -16.67
N THR A 318 -35.82 17.49 -15.47
CA THR A 318 -35.09 18.71 -15.06
C THR A 318 -34.32 18.56 -13.75
N SER A 319 -34.32 17.38 -13.16
CA SER A 319 -33.60 17.02 -11.95
C SER A 319 -32.36 16.20 -12.28
N ALA A 320 -31.52 15.93 -11.29
CA ALA A 320 -30.39 15.02 -11.45
C ALA A 320 -30.82 13.64 -11.94
N PHE A 321 -30.10 13.08 -12.87
CA PHE A 321 -30.34 11.79 -13.50
C PHE A 321 -29.17 10.82 -13.32
N ILE A 322 -29.49 9.54 -13.20
CA ILE A 322 -28.49 8.46 -13.24
C ILE A 322 -28.83 7.54 -14.42
N GLY A 323 -28.01 7.62 -15.47
CA GLY A 323 -28.18 6.85 -16.69
C GLY A 323 -27.16 5.73 -16.80
N TYR A 324 -27.64 4.53 -17.09
CA TYR A 324 -26.78 3.38 -17.39
C TYR A 324 -27.01 2.91 -18.81
N GLY A 325 -25.96 2.85 -19.60
CA GLY A 325 -25.93 2.15 -20.88
C GLY A 325 -25.92 0.64 -20.72
N ASN A 326 -25.49 -0.04 -21.74
CA ASN A 326 -25.43 -1.50 -21.79
C ASN A 326 -24.07 -2.01 -22.30
N ALA A 327 -24.00 -3.05 -23.12
CA ALA A 327 -22.73 -3.63 -23.55
C ALA A 327 -22.34 -3.29 -25.00
N ILE A 328 -23.09 -2.40 -25.65
CA ILE A 328 -22.82 -1.92 -27.02
C ILE A 328 -22.57 -0.41 -26.99
N ASP A 329 -22.17 0.17 -28.11
CA ASP A 329 -21.96 1.60 -28.27
C ASP A 329 -23.24 2.38 -27.98
N ASN A 330 -23.26 3.21 -26.94
CA ASN A 330 -24.41 3.97 -26.51
C ASN A 330 -24.25 5.49 -26.73
N ILE A 331 -25.35 6.18 -26.93
CA ILE A 331 -25.47 7.63 -26.84
C ILE A 331 -26.31 7.97 -25.62
N ILE A 332 -25.73 8.58 -24.59
CA ILE A 332 -26.42 8.87 -23.34
C ILE A 332 -26.46 10.37 -23.13
N THR A 333 -27.69 10.91 -22.96
CA THR A 333 -27.93 12.35 -22.75
C THR A 333 -28.55 12.58 -21.38
N GLY A 334 -27.86 13.33 -20.50
CA GLY A 334 -28.30 13.67 -19.14
C GLY A 334 -29.31 14.82 -19.08
N GLY A 335 -29.12 15.86 -19.87
CA GLY A 335 -30.08 16.94 -20.05
C GLY A 335 -29.86 18.16 -19.16
N ILE A 336 -30.73 18.39 -18.18
CA ILE A 336 -30.60 19.49 -17.21
C ILE A 336 -30.51 18.89 -15.82
N GLY A 337 -29.52 19.29 -15.06
CA GLY A 337 -29.31 18.76 -13.71
C GLY A 337 -27.85 18.37 -13.54
N ASN A 338 -27.52 17.82 -12.39
CA ASN A 338 -26.19 17.25 -12.16
C ASN A 338 -26.31 15.74 -12.36
N ASP A 339 -25.89 15.27 -13.51
CA ASP A 339 -26.17 13.91 -13.95
C ASP A 339 -24.97 12.96 -13.74
N THR A 340 -25.28 11.69 -13.60
CA THR A 340 -24.23 10.67 -13.53
C THR A 340 -24.50 9.61 -14.58
N LEU A 341 -23.58 9.45 -15.50
CA LEU A 341 -23.76 8.61 -16.69
C LEU A 341 -22.74 7.47 -16.69
N PHE A 342 -23.21 6.27 -16.97
CA PHE A 342 -22.41 5.06 -17.09
C PHE A 342 -22.68 4.46 -18.47
N GLY A 343 -21.64 4.22 -19.26
CA GLY A 343 -21.78 3.66 -20.60
C GLY A 343 -21.97 2.15 -20.61
N GLY A 344 -21.31 1.46 -19.69
CA GLY A 344 -21.16 0.02 -19.74
C GLY A 344 -20.01 -0.39 -20.63
N GLY A 345 -20.28 -1.25 -21.59
CA GLY A 345 -19.26 -1.63 -22.58
C GLY A 345 -19.63 -1.10 -23.95
N GLY A 346 -18.65 -0.89 -24.78
CA GLY A 346 -18.83 -0.27 -26.09
C GLY A 346 -18.01 1.00 -26.22
N ALA A 347 -18.23 1.74 -27.30
CA ALA A 347 -17.67 3.06 -27.51
C ALA A 347 -18.80 4.09 -27.34
N ASP A 348 -18.91 4.65 -26.14
CA ASP A 348 -20.06 5.41 -25.73
C ASP A 348 -19.89 6.91 -25.99
N GLN A 349 -21.00 7.59 -26.22
CA GLN A 349 -21.05 9.04 -26.38
C GLN A 349 -21.86 9.66 -25.26
N PHE A 350 -21.21 10.39 -24.38
CA PHE A 350 -21.85 11.07 -23.29
C PHE A 350 -22.12 12.55 -23.63
N PHE A 351 -23.35 12.95 -23.37
CA PHE A 351 -23.79 14.35 -23.42
C PHE A 351 -24.37 14.71 -22.04
N GLY A 352 -23.60 15.40 -21.20
CA GLY A 352 -24.07 15.82 -19.88
C GLY A 352 -25.22 16.80 -20.01
N GLY A 353 -24.96 17.92 -20.68
CA GLY A 353 -25.94 18.96 -20.92
C GLY A 353 -25.70 20.19 -20.05
N ALA A 354 -26.65 20.52 -19.20
CA ALA A 354 -26.52 21.68 -18.32
C ALA A 354 -26.49 21.21 -16.86
N GLY A 355 -25.42 21.49 -16.17
CA GLY A 355 -25.25 21.06 -14.79
C GLY A 355 -23.78 20.83 -14.43
N PHE A 356 -23.57 20.01 -13.46
CA PHE A 356 -22.29 19.38 -13.17
C PHE A 356 -22.45 17.89 -13.41
N ASP A 357 -21.95 17.42 -14.54
CA ASP A 357 -22.22 16.11 -15.05
C ASP A 357 -21.00 15.19 -14.94
N THR A 358 -21.22 13.97 -14.53
CA THR A 358 -20.16 13.01 -14.25
C THR A 358 -20.35 11.75 -15.07
N VAL A 359 -19.30 11.33 -15.76
CA VAL A 359 -19.21 9.98 -16.31
C VAL A 359 -18.51 9.07 -15.31
N GLY A 360 -19.11 7.91 -15.03
CA GLY A 360 -18.64 6.93 -14.08
C GLY A 360 -18.28 5.60 -14.70
N TYR A 361 -17.25 4.96 -14.15
CA TYR A 361 -16.75 3.63 -14.55
C TYR A 361 -16.72 2.64 -13.38
N THR A 362 -17.49 2.90 -12.31
CA THR A 362 -17.52 2.04 -11.12
C THR A 362 -18.07 0.64 -11.38
N ASP A 363 -18.72 0.42 -12.50
CA ASP A 363 -19.21 -0.86 -13.01
C ASP A 363 -18.15 -1.66 -13.77
N SER A 364 -16.97 -1.08 -14.02
CA SER A 364 -15.85 -1.77 -14.66
C SER A 364 -15.29 -2.89 -13.78
N ALA A 365 -14.98 -4.02 -14.39
CA ALA A 365 -14.27 -5.14 -13.77
C ALA A 365 -12.73 -5.03 -13.89
N VAL A 366 -12.23 -3.98 -14.52
CA VAL A 366 -10.80 -3.69 -14.74
C VAL A 366 -10.54 -2.19 -14.64
N ALA A 367 -9.27 -1.82 -14.46
CA ALA A 367 -8.83 -0.44 -14.52
C ALA A 367 -9.21 0.23 -15.85
N VAL A 368 -9.50 1.53 -15.81
CA VAL A 368 -9.75 2.33 -17.00
C VAL A 368 -8.66 3.38 -17.21
N THR A 369 -8.41 3.71 -18.46
CA THR A 369 -7.70 4.94 -18.80
C THR A 369 -8.65 5.86 -19.53
N VAL A 370 -8.85 7.06 -18.99
CA VAL A 370 -9.61 8.10 -19.66
C VAL A 370 -8.66 9.20 -20.09
N ASN A 371 -8.33 9.22 -21.36
CA ASN A 371 -7.42 10.22 -21.93
C ASN A 371 -8.21 11.30 -22.64
N LEU A 372 -8.50 12.38 -21.93
CA LEU A 372 -9.27 13.50 -22.46
C LEU A 372 -8.49 14.27 -23.54
N LYS A 373 -7.16 14.25 -23.47
CA LYS A 373 -6.26 14.95 -24.39
C LYS A 373 -6.26 14.36 -25.80
N THR A 374 -6.25 13.06 -25.91
CA THR A 374 -6.14 12.35 -27.20
C THR A 374 -7.43 11.65 -27.60
N GLY A 375 -8.33 11.40 -26.67
CA GLY A 375 -9.53 10.57 -26.84
C GLY A 375 -9.21 9.06 -26.95
N VAL A 376 -7.96 8.65 -26.66
CA VAL A 376 -7.57 7.23 -26.70
C VAL A 376 -7.73 6.63 -25.31
N ASN A 377 -8.87 6.05 -25.05
CA ASN A 377 -9.25 5.46 -23.76
C ASN A 377 -8.99 3.95 -23.76
N SER A 378 -9.01 3.34 -22.56
CA SER A 378 -8.86 1.89 -22.41
C SER A 378 -9.80 1.31 -21.33
N GLY A 379 -9.87 -0.02 -21.23
CA GLY A 379 -10.85 -0.69 -20.37
C GLY A 379 -12.24 -0.57 -20.98
N ILE A 380 -13.28 -0.44 -20.15
CA ILE A 380 -14.65 -0.23 -20.65
C ILE A 380 -14.85 1.17 -21.24
N ALA A 381 -13.91 2.12 -21.00
CA ALA A 381 -13.93 3.46 -21.59
C ALA A 381 -13.44 3.49 -23.06
N THR A 382 -13.09 2.36 -23.64
CA THR A 382 -12.49 2.31 -24.98
C THR A 382 -13.42 2.87 -26.06
N GLY A 383 -13.03 3.99 -26.67
CA GLY A 383 -13.81 4.67 -27.72
C GLY A 383 -14.79 5.71 -27.20
N ASP A 384 -14.92 5.89 -25.90
CA ASP A 384 -15.82 6.83 -25.28
C ASP A 384 -15.48 8.28 -25.61
N THR A 385 -16.51 9.10 -25.72
CA THR A 385 -16.42 10.56 -25.97
C THR A 385 -17.25 11.35 -24.98
N PHE A 386 -16.77 12.52 -24.60
CA PHE A 386 -17.30 13.34 -23.51
C PHE A 386 -17.67 14.73 -24.01
N ASN A 387 -18.95 15.08 -23.95
CA ASN A 387 -19.49 16.40 -24.31
C ASN A 387 -20.24 16.98 -23.11
N ASP A 388 -19.87 18.19 -22.69
CA ASP A 388 -20.45 18.87 -21.53
C ASP A 388 -20.41 17.97 -20.29
N ILE A 389 -19.22 17.48 -19.96
CA ILE A 389 -18.91 16.64 -18.79
C ILE A 389 -17.89 17.36 -17.93
N GLU A 390 -18.20 17.56 -16.66
CA GLU A 390 -17.36 18.24 -15.65
C GLU A 390 -16.73 17.27 -14.66
N GLY A 391 -17.12 16.01 -14.64
CA GLY A 391 -16.58 14.98 -13.74
C GLY A 391 -16.30 13.67 -14.44
N VAL A 392 -15.21 13.03 -14.06
CA VAL A 392 -14.91 11.65 -14.45
C VAL A 392 -14.62 10.87 -13.18
N ARG A 393 -15.38 9.79 -12.99
CA ARG A 393 -15.19 8.88 -11.87
C ARG A 393 -14.65 7.53 -12.36
N GLY A 394 -13.56 7.09 -11.81
CA GLY A 394 -12.91 5.82 -12.13
C GLY A 394 -13.65 4.58 -11.65
N SER A 395 -13.01 3.48 -11.84
CA SER A 395 -13.45 2.15 -11.43
C SER A 395 -13.10 1.86 -9.97
N ASN A 396 -13.12 0.58 -9.57
CA ASN A 396 -12.57 0.13 -8.27
C ASN A 396 -11.13 -0.40 -8.40
N TYR A 397 -10.44 -0.04 -9.47
CA TYR A 397 -9.07 -0.47 -9.80
C TYR A 397 -8.19 0.76 -10.03
N ASN A 398 -6.91 0.55 -10.29
CA ASN A 398 -5.95 1.63 -10.51
C ASN A 398 -6.18 2.30 -11.87
N ASP A 399 -6.83 3.45 -11.87
CA ASP A 399 -7.24 4.16 -13.07
C ASP A 399 -6.25 5.27 -13.47
N ILE A 400 -6.31 5.66 -14.72
CA ILE A 400 -5.49 6.75 -15.24
C ILE A 400 -6.38 7.77 -15.96
N PHE A 401 -6.28 9.01 -15.53
CA PHE A 401 -6.93 10.16 -16.16
C PHE A 401 -5.86 11.06 -16.77
N VAL A 402 -5.93 11.31 -18.06
CA VAL A 402 -5.04 12.26 -18.74
C VAL A 402 -5.82 13.52 -19.04
N ALA A 403 -5.44 14.61 -18.41
CA ALA A 403 -6.11 15.89 -18.48
C ALA A 403 -5.86 16.62 -19.82
N ASP A 404 -6.77 17.52 -20.21
CA ASP A 404 -6.73 18.25 -21.47
C ASP A 404 -6.90 19.78 -21.35
N GLY A 405 -6.98 20.30 -20.13
CA GLY A 405 -7.14 21.71 -19.82
C GLY A 405 -8.59 22.19 -19.72
N ARG A 406 -9.56 21.28 -19.77
CA ARG A 406 -10.94 21.56 -19.30
C ARG A 406 -11.00 21.40 -17.79
N ALA A 407 -11.82 22.21 -17.12
CA ALA A 407 -12.04 22.05 -15.68
C ALA A 407 -12.82 20.76 -15.37
N ILE A 408 -12.13 19.71 -14.92
CA ILE A 408 -12.70 18.39 -14.66
C ILE A 408 -12.51 18.00 -13.18
N ALA A 409 -13.53 17.41 -12.60
CA ALA A 409 -13.41 16.71 -11.32
C ALA A 409 -13.02 15.24 -11.55
N PHE A 410 -11.79 14.91 -11.28
CA PHE A 410 -11.30 13.54 -11.33
C PHE A 410 -11.52 12.87 -9.97
N ASP A 411 -12.31 11.80 -9.94
CA ASP A 411 -12.57 10.98 -8.76
C ASP A 411 -12.09 9.55 -9.02
N GLY A 412 -11.02 9.13 -8.37
CA GLY A 412 -10.50 7.75 -8.44
C GLY A 412 -11.43 6.71 -7.86
N SER A 413 -12.50 7.15 -7.12
CA SER A 413 -13.45 6.25 -6.47
C SER A 413 -12.84 5.53 -5.25
N VAL A 414 -13.03 4.24 -5.10
CA VAL A 414 -12.47 3.43 -4.01
C VAL A 414 -11.41 2.52 -4.64
N GLY A 415 -10.28 3.09 -4.91
CA GLY A 415 -9.20 2.41 -5.61
C GLY A 415 -7.95 2.26 -4.77
N ASN A 416 -6.89 1.86 -5.44
CA ASN A 416 -5.62 1.54 -4.82
C ASN A 416 -4.49 2.50 -5.22
N MET A 417 -4.46 2.93 -6.48
CA MET A 417 -3.46 3.87 -6.97
C MET A 417 -3.98 4.52 -8.26
N ASP A 418 -4.89 5.47 -8.08
CA ASP A 418 -5.48 6.20 -9.17
C ASP A 418 -4.60 7.38 -9.55
N THR A 419 -4.44 7.60 -10.84
CA THR A 419 -3.46 8.53 -11.39
C THR A 419 -4.13 9.63 -12.21
N VAL A 420 -3.78 10.88 -11.95
CA VAL A 420 -4.02 11.98 -12.90
C VAL A 420 -2.70 12.37 -13.55
N ASP A 421 -2.67 12.36 -14.87
CA ASP A 421 -1.49 12.60 -15.69
C ASP A 421 -1.61 13.95 -16.41
N TYR A 422 -0.75 14.88 -16.02
CA TYR A 422 -0.56 16.20 -16.64
C TYR A 422 0.74 16.30 -17.45
N SER A 423 1.42 15.18 -17.72
CA SER A 423 2.75 15.17 -18.36
C SER A 423 2.78 15.83 -19.75
N THR A 424 1.61 15.94 -20.38
CA THR A 424 1.47 16.61 -21.70
C THR A 424 1.01 18.07 -21.62
N SER A 425 0.90 18.62 -20.40
CA SER A 425 0.53 20.03 -20.22
C SER A 425 1.58 20.96 -20.84
N ALA A 426 1.13 22.03 -21.44
CA ALA A 426 2.00 23.02 -22.09
C ALA A 426 2.50 24.12 -21.12
N ALA A 427 2.14 24.03 -19.85
CA ALA A 427 2.58 24.94 -18.78
C ALA A 427 2.53 24.22 -17.43
N GLY A 428 3.20 24.78 -16.43
CA GLY A 428 3.18 24.28 -15.07
C GLY A 428 1.78 24.21 -14.47
N ILE A 429 1.58 23.25 -13.59
CA ILE A 429 0.32 22.97 -12.91
C ILE A 429 0.42 23.26 -11.42
N ASN A 430 -0.73 23.49 -10.79
CA ASN A 430 -0.85 23.60 -9.34
C ASN A 430 -2.08 22.83 -8.90
N VAL A 431 -1.89 21.71 -8.25
CA VAL A 431 -2.96 20.79 -7.86
C VAL A 431 -2.92 20.42 -6.38
N GLU A 432 -4.09 20.18 -5.81
CA GLU A 432 -4.27 19.72 -4.44
C GLU A 432 -5.05 18.41 -4.40
N ILE A 433 -4.50 17.41 -3.72
CA ILE A 433 -5.17 16.12 -3.50
C ILE A 433 -5.80 16.09 -2.11
N ARG A 434 -7.06 15.60 -2.03
CA ARG A 434 -7.77 15.32 -0.78
C ARG A 434 -8.50 13.99 -0.82
N TYR A 435 -8.64 13.36 0.35
CA TYR A 435 -9.37 12.10 0.48
C TYR A 435 -10.86 12.36 0.74
N ASN A 436 -11.74 11.71 -0.03
CA ASN A 436 -13.21 11.79 0.05
C ASN A 436 -13.81 13.22 -0.08
N THR A 437 -13.03 14.20 -0.42
CA THR A 437 -13.50 15.58 -0.67
C THR A 437 -12.71 16.18 -1.81
N PRO A 438 -13.30 17.01 -2.65
CA PRO A 438 -12.56 17.70 -3.70
C PRO A 438 -11.40 18.52 -3.12
N GLY A 439 -10.23 18.45 -3.74
CA GLY A 439 -9.16 19.42 -3.57
C GLY A 439 -9.61 20.82 -3.98
N ARG A 440 -8.73 21.81 -3.83
CA ARG A 440 -8.98 23.11 -4.46
C ARG A 440 -8.91 22.94 -5.97
N ALA A 441 -9.63 23.77 -6.70
CA ALA A 441 -9.50 23.81 -8.15
C ALA A 441 -8.04 24.06 -8.54
N GLY A 442 -7.53 23.28 -9.43
CA GLY A 442 -6.18 23.42 -9.97
C GLY A 442 -5.99 24.76 -10.67
N VAL A 443 -4.76 25.18 -10.80
CA VAL A 443 -4.42 26.45 -11.44
C VAL A 443 -3.27 26.24 -12.42
N GLY A 444 -3.45 26.68 -13.63
CA GLY A 444 -2.41 26.65 -14.66
C GLY A 444 -2.36 25.37 -15.47
N GLY A 445 -1.84 25.48 -16.67
CA GLY A 445 -1.72 24.36 -17.59
C GLY A 445 -2.99 23.59 -17.81
N ASP A 446 -2.87 22.30 -17.97
CA ASP A 446 -4.03 21.40 -18.14
C ASP A 446 -4.77 21.12 -16.82
N SER A 447 -4.30 21.65 -15.67
CA SER A 447 -4.99 21.54 -14.38
C SER A 447 -5.96 22.67 -14.07
N GLU A 448 -6.08 23.67 -14.96
CA GLU A 448 -6.92 24.86 -14.70
C GLU A 448 -8.37 24.51 -14.41
N GLY A 449 -8.79 24.64 -13.16
CA GLY A 449 -10.14 24.32 -12.68
C GLY A 449 -10.36 22.90 -12.24
N ASP A 450 -9.40 21.97 -12.44
CA ASP A 450 -9.53 20.56 -12.05
C ASP A 450 -9.63 20.40 -10.53
N THR A 451 -10.38 19.41 -10.10
CA THR A 451 -10.42 18.97 -8.71
C THR A 451 -10.12 17.48 -8.60
N LEU A 452 -9.27 17.13 -7.66
CA LEU A 452 -8.81 15.75 -7.45
C LEU A 452 -9.43 15.17 -6.18
N ILE A 453 -10.06 14.00 -6.31
CA ILE A 453 -10.73 13.29 -5.22
C ILE A 453 -10.27 11.84 -5.28
N ASN A 454 -9.82 11.28 -4.15
CA ASN A 454 -9.37 9.89 -4.10
C ASN A 454 -8.36 9.55 -5.20
N ILE A 455 -7.39 10.43 -5.39
CA ILE A 455 -6.27 10.23 -6.32
C ILE A 455 -5.02 9.98 -5.51
N GLU A 456 -4.33 8.89 -5.76
CA GLU A 456 -3.12 8.50 -5.04
C GLU A 456 -1.83 8.84 -5.81
N LYS A 457 -1.95 9.21 -7.09
CA LYS A 457 -0.81 9.62 -7.89
C LYS A 457 -1.12 10.79 -8.81
N VAL A 458 -0.19 11.75 -8.87
CA VAL A 458 -0.22 12.80 -9.88
C VAL A 458 1.11 12.79 -10.62
N ILE A 459 1.03 12.85 -11.93
CA ILE A 459 2.19 13.06 -12.81
C ILE A 459 2.14 14.50 -13.28
N GLY A 460 3.18 15.24 -12.98
CA GLY A 460 3.36 16.64 -13.35
C GLY A 460 3.70 16.85 -14.82
N SER A 461 3.94 18.10 -15.16
CA SER A 461 4.26 18.54 -16.50
C SER A 461 5.78 18.51 -16.77
N ALA A 462 6.22 19.23 -17.80
CA ALA A 462 7.64 19.49 -18.04
C ALA A 462 8.04 20.93 -17.64
N PHE A 463 7.27 21.55 -16.76
CA PHE A 463 7.44 22.92 -16.28
C PHE A 463 7.29 22.95 -14.76
N ASN A 464 7.65 24.05 -14.14
CA ASN A 464 7.57 24.21 -12.68
C ASN A 464 6.14 23.96 -12.16
N ASP A 465 5.95 22.91 -11.41
CA ASP A 465 4.69 22.45 -10.89
C ASP A 465 4.55 22.70 -9.38
N THR A 466 3.33 22.68 -8.89
CA THR A 466 3.05 22.77 -7.46
C THR A 466 2.06 21.69 -7.05
N PHE A 467 2.46 20.87 -6.12
CA PHE A 467 1.65 19.79 -5.59
C PHE A 467 1.35 20.01 -4.11
N THR A 468 0.11 19.81 -3.71
CA THR A 468 -0.29 19.92 -2.31
C THR A 468 -1.03 18.67 -1.86
N ILE A 469 -0.65 18.15 -0.70
CA ILE A 469 -1.35 17.05 -0.05
C ILE A 469 -1.66 17.39 1.40
N ASP A 470 -2.85 17.01 1.83
CA ASP A 470 -3.33 17.24 3.18
C ASP A 470 -3.83 15.92 3.80
N LEU A 471 -3.08 15.37 4.77
CA LEU A 471 -3.42 14.21 5.63
C LEU A 471 -3.63 12.83 4.95
N MET A 472 -3.17 12.61 3.74
CA MET A 472 -3.26 11.28 3.09
C MET A 472 -1.90 10.81 2.54
N THR A 473 -1.88 9.60 2.01
CA THR A 473 -0.71 9.08 1.28
C THR A 473 -0.92 9.24 -0.21
N ALA A 474 -0.02 9.92 -0.90
CA ALA A 474 -0.04 10.01 -2.35
C ALA A 474 1.37 10.08 -2.92
N THR A 475 1.50 9.82 -4.21
CA THR A 475 2.73 9.91 -4.97
C THR A 475 2.66 11.06 -5.96
N PHE A 476 3.66 11.91 -5.96
CA PHE A 476 3.84 12.95 -6.96
C PHE A 476 5.07 12.62 -7.81
N GLU A 477 4.92 12.57 -9.10
CA GLU A 477 6.01 12.58 -10.06
C GLU A 477 6.09 13.99 -10.67
N GLY A 478 7.08 14.79 -10.30
CA GLY A 478 7.18 16.19 -10.74
C GLY A 478 7.38 16.28 -12.23
N GLY A 479 8.41 15.61 -12.72
CA GLY A 479 8.72 15.58 -14.13
C GLY A 479 9.98 16.36 -14.45
N ALA A 480 9.85 17.45 -15.15
CA ALA A 480 10.93 18.39 -15.40
C ALA A 480 10.46 19.79 -15.03
N GLY A 481 11.36 20.63 -14.53
CA GLY A 481 11.06 21.95 -14.01
C GLY A 481 11.43 22.04 -12.54
N ASP A 482 11.44 23.23 -11.97
CA ASP A 482 11.68 23.40 -10.55
C ASP A 482 10.33 23.25 -9.81
N ASP A 483 10.09 22.09 -9.20
CA ASP A 483 8.80 21.69 -8.67
C ASP A 483 8.70 21.92 -7.16
N VAL A 484 7.50 22.18 -6.67
CA VAL A 484 7.24 22.44 -5.25
C VAL A 484 6.17 21.51 -4.69
N TYR A 485 6.53 20.76 -3.63
CA TYR A 485 5.68 19.78 -2.97
C TYR A 485 5.31 20.23 -1.56
N PHE A 486 4.07 20.58 -1.33
CA PHE A 486 3.53 20.87 0.00
C PHE A 486 3.03 19.59 0.67
N LEU A 487 3.87 19.00 1.52
CA LEU A 487 3.56 17.77 2.25
C LEU A 487 3.21 18.09 3.70
N ASN A 488 1.93 18.26 4.01
CA ASN A 488 1.45 18.68 5.32
C ASN A 488 1.05 17.52 6.27
N GLY A 489 1.41 16.30 5.93
CA GLY A 489 1.10 15.10 6.69
C GLY A 489 2.20 14.03 6.59
N ALA A 490 1.99 12.90 7.27
CA ALA A 490 2.98 11.82 7.33
C ALA A 490 3.15 11.02 6.03
N GLY A 491 2.37 11.31 4.99
CA GLY A 491 2.31 10.45 3.83
C GLY A 491 2.27 11.18 2.50
N GLY A 492 3.40 11.51 1.96
CA GLY A 492 3.54 11.91 0.55
C GLY A 492 4.86 11.35 0.03
N THR A 493 4.83 10.71 -1.10
CA THR A 493 6.03 10.23 -1.79
C THR A 493 6.28 11.12 -2.99
N VAL A 494 7.46 11.70 -3.04
CA VAL A 494 7.94 12.45 -4.20
C VAL A 494 8.82 11.53 -5.04
N VAL A 495 8.60 11.53 -6.33
CA VAL A 495 9.40 10.78 -7.29
C VAL A 495 9.96 11.77 -8.31
N GLU A 496 11.27 12.00 -8.23
CA GLU A 496 11.98 12.88 -9.15
C GLU A 496 12.98 12.13 -10.02
N GLN A 497 13.14 12.64 -11.23
CA GLN A 497 14.13 12.12 -12.16
C GLN A 497 15.43 12.91 -12.01
N SER A 498 16.55 12.22 -12.20
CA SER A 498 17.86 12.87 -12.13
C SER A 498 17.96 13.98 -13.19
N GLY A 499 18.15 15.23 -12.73
CA GLY A 499 18.22 16.41 -13.57
C GLY A 499 16.86 16.94 -14.03
N GLY A 500 15.79 16.60 -13.30
CA GLY A 500 14.44 17.14 -13.49
C GLY A 500 14.41 18.65 -13.30
N GLY A 501 15.01 19.16 -12.25
CA GLY A 501 15.01 20.57 -11.91
C GLY A 501 15.76 20.86 -10.62
N ILE A 502 15.35 21.90 -9.93
CA ILE A 502 15.69 22.17 -8.53
C ILE A 502 14.40 22.11 -7.73
N ASP A 503 14.15 20.96 -7.15
CA ASP A 503 12.88 20.61 -6.58
C ASP A 503 12.81 20.84 -5.07
N GLU A 504 11.65 21.28 -4.58
CA GLU A 504 11.50 21.67 -3.19
C GLU A 504 10.33 20.96 -2.50
N VAL A 505 10.62 20.28 -1.39
CA VAL A 505 9.61 19.83 -0.44
C VAL A 505 9.42 20.88 0.65
N ARG A 506 8.20 21.36 0.81
CA ARG A 506 7.76 22.23 1.92
C ARG A 506 6.82 21.46 2.84
N THR A 507 7.05 21.53 4.15
CA THR A 507 6.25 20.77 5.10
C THR A 507 5.98 21.52 6.39
N THR A 508 4.84 21.23 7.02
CA THR A 508 4.55 21.57 8.43
C THR A 508 4.68 20.34 9.34
N TYR A 509 4.98 19.18 8.78
CA TYR A 509 5.10 17.94 9.54
C TYR A 509 6.47 17.88 10.22
N GLY A 510 6.49 17.50 11.52
CA GLY A 510 7.68 17.59 12.36
C GLY A 510 8.83 16.66 12.02
N GLN A 511 8.68 15.76 11.04
CA GLN A 511 9.74 14.88 10.56
C GLN A 511 9.49 14.45 9.12
N ILE A 512 10.48 14.62 8.25
CA ILE A 512 10.40 14.14 6.86
C ILE A 512 11.80 13.84 6.30
N ALA A 513 11.85 12.90 5.35
CA ALA A 513 13.03 12.61 4.57
C ALA A 513 12.77 12.91 3.09
N LEU A 514 13.72 13.53 2.42
CA LEU A 514 13.66 13.77 0.99
C LEU A 514 13.77 12.46 0.20
N SER A 515 12.96 12.36 -0.84
CA SER A 515 13.16 11.36 -1.88
C SER A 515 14.42 11.63 -2.68
N ALA A 516 14.88 10.66 -3.46
CA ALA A 516 16.02 10.84 -4.35
C ALA A 516 15.75 11.96 -5.38
N ASN A 517 16.80 12.69 -5.75
CA ASN A 517 16.80 13.77 -6.74
C ASN A 517 15.93 15.00 -6.36
N VAL A 518 15.60 15.20 -5.10
CA VAL A 518 15.03 16.44 -4.58
C VAL A 518 16.12 17.24 -3.90
N GLU A 519 16.26 18.52 -4.23
CA GLU A 519 17.36 19.36 -3.77
C GLU A 519 17.03 20.16 -2.53
N ARG A 520 15.78 20.45 -2.25
CA ARG A 520 15.41 21.40 -1.19
C ARG A 520 14.37 20.85 -0.23
N LEU A 521 14.60 21.06 1.06
CA LEU A 521 13.67 20.79 2.14
C LEU A 521 13.44 22.04 2.98
N THR A 522 12.22 22.50 3.06
CA THR A 522 11.86 23.67 3.85
C THR A 522 10.76 23.32 4.86
N TYR A 523 11.08 23.40 6.15
CA TYR A 523 10.06 23.32 7.17
C TYR A 523 9.38 24.68 7.36
N THR A 524 8.06 24.70 7.35
CA THR A 524 7.24 25.92 7.47
C THR A 524 6.42 25.96 8.77
N GLY A 525 6.57 24.95 9.63
CA GLY A 525 5.96 24.91 10.95
C GLY A 525 6.69 25.79 11.97
N THR A 526 6.26 25.75 13.23
CA THR A 526 6.82 26.54 14.32
C THR A 526 7.37 25.69 15.48
N GLY A 527 7.24 24.37 15.38
CA GLY A 527 7.74 23.44 16.39
C GLY A 527 9.11 22.87 16.02
N ALA A 528 9.64 21.96 16.82
CA ALA A 528 10.87 21.23 16.49
C ALA A 528 10.68 20.36 15.27
N PHE A 529 11.67 20.32 14.42
CA PHE A 529 11.68 19.60 13.15
C PHE A 529 12.85 18.62 13.05
N THR A 530 12.64 17.50 12.41
CA THR A 530 13.72 16.59 12.02
C THR A 530 13.69 16.40 10.52
N GLY A 531 14.67 16.95 9.81
CA GLY A 531 14.80 16.90 8.36
C GLY A 531 15.91 15.99 7.90
N TYR A 532 15.60 15.11 6.95
CA TYR A 532 16.60 14.27 6.31
C TYR A 532 16.69 14.61 4.82
N GLY A 533 17.88 14.91 4.36
CA GLY A 533 18.23 15.01 2.96
C GLY A 533 18.33 13.64 2.28
N ASN A 534 19.02 13.60 1.17
CA ASN A 534 19.20 12.38 0.38
C ASN A 534 20.70 12.19 -0.01
N ALA A 535 21.01 11.73 -1.22
CA ALA A 535 22.40 11.42 -1.62
C ALA A 535 23.02 12.48 -2.56
N ILE A 536 22.34 13.59 -2.81
CA ILE A 536 22.81 14.70 -3.61
C ILE A 536 22.91 15.97 -2.76
N ASP A 537 23.47 17.03 -3.31
CA ASP A 537 23.59 18.32 -2.63
C ASP A 537 22.22 18.89 -2.25
N ASN A 538 21.93 19.03 -0.97
CA ASN A 538 20.64 19.50 -0.47
C ASN A 538 20.73 20.90 0.19
N ILE A 539 19.63 21.64 0.14
CA ILE A 539 19.40 22.81 1.00
C ILE A 539 18.28 22.47 1.98
N ILE A 540 18.61 22.39 3.27
CA ILE A 540 17.66 22.01 4.32
C ILE A 540 17.45 23.16 5.28
N THR A 541 16.19 23.61 5.41
CA THR A 541 15.80 24.72 6.26
C THR A 541 14.89 24.25 7.39
N GLY A 542 15.33 24.41 8.64
CA GLY A 542 14.63 23.99 9.86
C GLY A 542 13.52 24.93 10.31
N GLY A 543 13.74 26.26 10.21
CA GLY A 543 12.67 27.25 10.49
C GLY A 543 12.71 27.87 11.87
N ALA A 544 11.71 27.62 12.70
CA ALA A 544 11.58 28.25 14.02
C ALA A 544 11.32 27.19 15.09
N GLY A 545 12.30 26.59 15.61
CA GLY A 545 12.20 25.53 16.63
C GLY A 545 13.60 25.03 16.93
N ASN A 546 13.75 24.05 17.77
CA ASN A 546 15.04 23.39 17.95
C ASN A 546 15.06 22.19 17.01
N ASP A 547 15.76 22.34 15.90
CA ASP A 547 15.68 21.44 14.77
C ASP A 547 16.88 20.48 14.69
N VAL A 548 16.67 19.31 14.12
CA VAL A 548 17.73 18.34 13.85
C VAL A 548 17.76 18.01 12.37
N LEU A 549 18.89 18.30 11.72
CA LEU A 549 19.01 18.21 10.28
C LEU A 549 20.08 17.19 9.90
N PHE A 550 19.80 16.35 8.94
CA PHE A 550 20.71 15.36 8.36
C PHE A 550 20.77 15.57 6.86
N GLY A 551 21.94 15.72 6.29
CA GLY A 551 22.12 15.96 4.86
C GLY A 551 22.03 14.70 4.01
N GLY A 552 22.60 13.62 4.53
CA GLY A 552 22.86 12.42 3.76
C GLY A 552 24.20 12.56 3.03
N GLY A 553 24.20 12.28 1.75
CA GLY A 553 25.44 12.49 0.96
C GLY A 553 25.29 13.68 0.03
N GLY A 554 26.43 14.25 -0.35
CA GLY A 554 26.46 15.46 -1.15
C GLY A 554 27.17 16.59 -0.41
N ALA A 555 27.09 17.78 -0.96
CA ALA A 555 27.55 19.00 -0.32
C ALA A 555 26.33 19.82 0.10
N ASP A 556 25.94 19.67 1.36
CA ASP A 556 24.67 20.15 1.86
C ASP A 556 24.74 21.56 2.47
N GLN A 557 23.66 22.29 2.35
CA GLN A 557 23.49 23.56 3.03
C GLN A 557 22.44 23.43 4.13
N PHE A 558 22.84 23.54 5.38
CA PHE A 558 21.97 23.54 6.54
C PHE A 558 21.65 24.97 6.97
N ILE A 559 20.37 25.26 7.12
CA ILE A 559 19.84 26.53 7.61
C ILE A 559 18.94 26.21 8.80
N GLY A 560 19.45 26.33 10.02
CA GLY A 560 18.67 26.04 11.23
C GLY A 560 17.49 26.99 11.35
N GLY A 561 17.78 28.27 11.43
CA GLY A 561 16.76 29.31 11.54
C GLY A 561 16.76 29.97 12.90
N ALA A 562 15.69 29.82 13.65
CA ALA A 562 15.60 30.36 15.01
C ALA A 562 15.36 29.23 15.99
N GLY A 563 16.23 29.09 16.95
CA GLY A 563 16.17 28.00 17.94
C GLY A 563 17.57 27.59 18.40
N ILE A 564 17.68 26.36 18.83
CA ILE A 564 18.95 25.66 19.01
C ILE A 564 18.93 24.48 18.05
N ASP A 565 19.68 24.63 16.96
CA ASP A 565 19.57 23.74 15.82
C ASP A 565 20.83 22.87 15.71
N THR A 566 20.62 21.62 15.38
CA THR A 566 21.69 20.60 15.35
C THR A 566 21.77 19.95 13.98
N VAL A 567 22.96 19.87 13.43
CA VAL A 567 23.25 19.02 12.28
C VAL A 567 23.84 17.70 12.75
N GLY A 568 23.32 16.59 12.25
CA GLY A 568 23.73 15.25 12.63
C GLY A 568 24.28 14.43 11.47
N TYR A 569 25.27 13.60 11.80
CA TYR A 569 25.92 12.67 10.88
C TYR A 569 25.84 11.20 11.33
N ALA A 570 24.88 10.91 12.23
CA ALA A 570 24.72 9.59 12.82
C ALA A 570 24.38 8.47 11.83
N ASP A 571 23.98 8.83 10.63
CA ASP A 571 23.70 7.94 9.49
C ASP A 571 24.94 7.60 8.66
N SER A 572 26.09 8.25 8.92
CA SER A 572 27.34 7.95 8.24
C SER A 572 27.90 6.58 8.60
N THR A 573 28.53 5.93 7.62
CA THR A 573 29.27 4.69 7.77
C THR A 573 30.78 4.89 7.97
N VAL A 574 31.22 6.13 8.02
CA VAL A 574 32.61 6.54 8.23
C VAL A 574 32.67 7.76 9.13
N ALA A 575 33.80 7.97 9.79
CA ALA A 575 34.07 9.15 10.59
C ALA A 575 33.97 10.46 9.80
N VAL A 576 33.60 11.54 10.46
CA VAL A 576 33.62 12.90 9.92
C VAL A 576 34.75 13.73 10.51
N ASN A 577 35.27 14.63 9.70
CA ASN A 577 36.12 15.71 10.20
C ASN A 577 35.49 17.04 9.77
N ILE A 578 34.99 17.77 10.76
CA ILE A 578 34.29 19.04 10.55
C ILE A 578 35.17 20.19 11.01
N ASN A 579 35.69 20.95 10.09
CA ASN A 579 36.51 22.13 10.38
C ASN A 579 35.68 23.40 10.23
N LEU A 580 35.14 23.91 11.34
CA LEU A 580 34.32 25.14 11.36
C LEU A 580 35.14 26.42 11.12
N LYS A 581 36.47 26.36 11.26
CA LYS A 581 37.37 27.51 11.06
C LYS A 581 37.63 27.76 9.60
N THR A 582 37.83 26.70 8.80
CA THR A 582 38.16 26.81 7.38
C THR A 582 36.96 26.53 6.46
N GLY A 583 35.94 25.88 6.95
CA GLY A 583 34.82 25.37 6.17
C GLY A 583 35.19 24.19 5.27
N VAL A 584 36.33 23.52 5.51
CA VAL A 584 36.73 22.32 4.75
C VAL A 584 36.46 21.08 5.60
N HIS A 585 35.50 20.31 5.19
CA HIS A 585 35.07 19.10 5.90
C HIS A 585 35.42 17.83 5.11
N SER A 586 35.41 16.68 5.77
CA SER A 586 35.62 15.37 5.14
C SER A 586 34.65 14.31 5.67
N GLY A 587 34.64 13.13 5.05
CA GLY A 587 33.63 12.11 5.28
C GLY A 587 32.35 12.50 4.57
N ILE A 588 31.21 12.16 5.13
CA ILE A 588 29.88 12.51 4.57
C ILE A 588 29.60 14.03 4.63
N ALA A 589 30.30 14.76 5.49
CA ALA A 589 30.19 16.22 5.64
C ALA A 589 30.96 17.02 4.55
N ALA A 590 31.55 16.35 3.57
CA ALA A 590 32.43 17.01 2.59
C ALA A 590 31.67 18.02 1.71
N GLY A 591 31.95 19.32 1.87
CA GLY A 591 31.29 20.41 1.14
C GLY A 591 30.11 21.04 1.85
N ASP A 592 29.74 20.55 3.02
CA ASP A 592 28.63 21.06 3.80
C ASP A 592 28.86 22.51 4.29
N THR A 593 27.75 23.19 4.51
CA THR A 593 27.76 24.57 5.03
C THR A 593 26.68 24.75 6.08
N TYR A 594 26.97 25.54 7.11
CA TYR A 594 26.14 25.73 8.29
C TYR A 594 25.74 27.19 8.46
N VAL A 595 24.44 27.46 8.56
CA VAL A 595 23.89 28.79 8.83
C VAL A 595 22.93 28.69 10.01
N SER A 596 23.16 29.45 11.08
CA SER A 596 22.36 29.39 12.31
C SER A 596 22.22 27.95 12.82
N ILE A 597 23.35 27.29 13.04
CA ILE A 597 23.46 25.97 13.63
C ILE A 597 24.26 26.11 14.93
N GLU A 598 23.72 25.64 16.02
CA GLU A 598 24.30 25.70 17.37
C GLU A 598 24.80 24.34 17.85
N GLY A 599 24.53 23.25 17.16
CA GLY A 599 24.97 21.92 17.53
C GLY A 599 25.48 21.08 16.35
N LEU A 600 26.50 20.28 16.61
CA LEU A 600 27.00 19.26 15.69
C LEU A 600 27.00 17.92 16.41
N ARG A 601 26.42 16.93 15.74
CA ARG A 601 26.44 15.55 16.21
C ARG A 601 27.19 14.68 15.21
N GLY A 602 28.20 13.98 15.72
CA GLY A 602 29.06 13.11 14.94
C GLY A 602 28.40 11.78 14.52
N THR A 603 29.25 10.81 14.32
CA THR A 603 28.91 9.48 13.82
C THR A 603 29.00 8.43 14.94
N GLY A 604 29.09 7.15 14.61
CA GLY A 604 29.47 6.07 15.53
C GLY A 604 30.96 5.70 15.41
N PHE A 605 31.77 6.55 14.82
CA PHE A 605 33.20 6.37 14.58
C PHE A 605 33.99 7.53 15.20
N ASN A 606 35.29 7.45 15.15
CA ASN A 606 36.17 8.46 15.72
C ASN A 606 36.13 9.78 14.91
N ASP A 607 35.37 10.75 15.37
CA ASP A 607 35.13 12.02 14.69
C ASP A 607 36.07 13.13 15.16
N THR A 608 36.23 14.14 14.33
CA THR A 608 37.03 15.32 14.68
C THR A 608 36.25 16.59 14.40
N PHE A 609 36.07 17.42 15.41
CA PHE A 609 35.49 18.75 15.29
C PHE A 609 36.57 19.80 15.55
N ILE A 610 36.93 20.55 14.54
CA ILE A 610 37.83 21.72 14.69
C ILE A 610 36.94 22.94 14.88
N ALA A 611 36.93 23.44 16.09
CA ALA A 611 36.04 24.48 16.54
C ALA A 611 36.34 25.86 15.97
N SER A 612 35.37 26.75 15.98
CA SER A 612 35.53 28.18 15.65
C SER A 612 35.20 29.02 16.91
N SER A 613 35.12 30.32 16.77
CA SER A 613 34.75 31.20 17.90
C SER A 613 33.23 31.29 18.15
N ALA A 614 32.45 30.61 17.37
CA ALA A 614 30.98 30.51 17.58
C ALA A 614 30.66 29.44 18.64
N ALA A 615 29.83 29.75 19.61
CA ALA A 615 29.42 28.78 20.61
C ALA A 615 28.69 27.60 19.96
N MET A 616 29.15 26.37 20.23
CA MET A 616 28.66 25.14 19.62
C MET A 616 28.46 24.03 20.64
N ALA A 617 27.41 23.24 20.47
CA ALA A 617 27.24 21.99 21.19
C ALA A 617 27.80 20.83 20.34
N PHE A 618 28.89 20.23 20.78
CA PHE A 618 29.50 19.06 20.16
C PHE A 618 29.02 17.78 20.82
N ASP A 619 28.52 16.81 20.03
CA ASP A 619 28.14 15.49 20.48
C ASP A 619 28.80 14.43 19.58
N GLY A 620 29.83 13.75 20.08
CA GLY A 620 30.58 12.75 19.32
C GLY A 620 29.81 11.47 19.09
N LEU A 621 28.89 11.12 19.97
CA LEU A 621 28.11 9.85 20.03
C LEU A 621 28.93 8.68 20.53
N LEU A 622 29.36 7.79 19.64
CA LEU A 622 30.21 6.63 19.97
C LEU A 622 31.51 6.76 19.17
N GLY A 623 32.57 6.47 19.81
CA GLY A 623 33.89 6.52 19.17
C GLY A 623 34.94 6.96 20.17
N GLN A 624 36.06 7.40 19.67
CA GLN A 624 36.98 8.28 20.34
C GLN A 624 37.01 9.60 19.57
N ASP A 625 36.29 10.56 20.07
CA ASP A 625 35.96 11.77 19.35
C ASP A 625 36.79 12.95 19.87
N VAL A 626 37.16 13.82 18.95
CA VAL A 626 38.02 14.96 19.23
C VAL A 626 37.30 16.27 19.00
N VAL A 627 37.36 17.16 20.00
CA VAL A 627 37.18 18.59 19.76
C VAL A 627 38.53 19.29 19.82
N SER A 628 38.89 19.95 18.76
CA SER A 628 40.20 20.60 18.57
C SER A 628 40.09 22.11 18.44
N TYR A 629 40.88 22.82 19.19
CA TYR A 629 41.09 24.27 19.10
C TYR A 629 42.47 24.58 18.52
N GLU A 630 43.15 23.63 17.86
CA GLU A 630 44.51 23.81 17.31
C GLU A 630 44.64 25.02 16.38
N GLN A 631 43.52 25.44 15.75
CA GLN A 631 43.50 26.60 14.85
C GLN A 631 43.02 27.89 15.54
N SER A 632 42.87 27.86 16.83
CA SER A 632 42.53 29.08 17.60
C SER A 632 43.68 30.10 17.52
N GLU A 633 43.33 31.38 17.43
CA GLU A 633 44.28 32.49 17.39
C GLU A 633 44.66 33.02 18.81
N SER A 634 44.20 32.40 19.86
CA SER A 634 44.45 32.74 21.25
C SER A 634 44.29 31.52 22.12
N ALA A 635 44.81 31.60 23.35
CA ALA A 635 44.67 30.59 24.38
C ALA A 635 43.20 30.27 24.64
N VAL A 636 42.89 28.99 24.89
CA VAL A 636 41.56 28.51 25.25
C VAL A 636 41.50 28.03 26.71
N THR A 637 40.33 28.13 27.29
CA THR A 637 40.03 27.46 28.57
C THR A 637 38.92 26.47 28.31
N ILE A 638 39.11 25.22 28.69
CA ILE A 638 38.11 24.17 28.72
C ILE A 638 37.91 23.69 30.14
N ASP A 639 36.73 23.82 30.68
CA ASP A 639 36.38 23.26 31.99
C ASP A 639 35.14 22.36 31.85
N LEU A 640 35.39 21.08 31.78
CA LEU A 640 34.33 20.07 31.50
C LEU A 640 33.33 19.92 32.65
N LYS A 641 33.71 20.31 33.88
CA LYS A 641 32.85 20.21 35.06
C LYS A 641 31.92 21.40 35.20
N THR A 642 32.37 22.59 34.88
CA THR A 642 31.60 23.82 35.08
C THR A 642 31.12 24.48 33.80
N ASN A 643 31.62 24.01 32.64
CA ASN A 643 31.42 24.62 31.32
C ASN A 643 31.81 26.11 31.28
N ALA A 644 32.76 26.52 32.13
CA ALA A 644 33.29 27.88 32.17
C ALA A 644 34.40 28.02 31.10
N ASN A 645 34.05 27.85 29.87
CA ASN A 645 34.96 27.86 28.73
C ASN A 645 35.25 29.29 28.25
N SER A 646 36.44 29.52 27.68
CA SER A 646 36.83 30.83 27.13
C SER A 646 37.74 30.70 25.91
N GLY A 647 38.04 31.83 25.24
CA GLY A 647 38.68 31.80 23.92
C GLY A 647 37.71 31.33 22.83
N ASP A 648 38.18 30.59 21.87
CA ASP A 648 37.32 29.99 20.84
C ASP A 648 36.39 28.90 21.42
N ALA A 649 36.66 28.40 22.65
CA ALA A 649 35.77 27.48 23.36
C ALA A 649 34.60 28.18 24.11
N ALA A 650 34.52 29.50 24.03
CA ALA A 650 33.54 30.25 24.83
C ALA A 650 32.06 29.89 24.48
N GLY A 651 31.36 29.25 25.42
CA GLY A 651 29.97 28.80 25.24
C GLY A 651 29.79 27.40 24.65
N ASP A 652 30.89 26.74 24.27
CA ASP A 652 30.85 25.36 23.79
C ASP A 652 30.43 24.39 24.89
N THR A 653 29.71 23.33 24.47
CA THR A 653 29.33 22.22 25.35
C THR A 653 29.69 20.90 24.69
N PHE A 654 30.01 19.90 25.49
CA PHE A 654 30.55 18.64 25.01
C PHE A 654 29.73 17.45 25.54
N ALA A 655 29.44 16.52 24.66
CA ALA A 655 28.83 15.25 24.98
C ALA A 655 29.48 14.16 24.09
N GLY A 656 29.80 12.97 24.66
CA GLY A 656 30.42 11.90 23.88
C GLY A 656 31.74 12.33 23.24
N ILE A 657 32.52 13.17 23.89
CA ILE A 657 33.84 13.61 23.45
C ILE A 657 34.86 13.09 24.46
N GLU A 658 35.87 12.40 23.98
CA GLU A 658 36.93 11.83 24.80
C GLU A 658 38.22 12.63 24.73
N ILE A 659 38.48 13.33 23.62
CA ILE A 659 39.75 14.01 23.37
C ILE A 659 39.53 15.52 23.22
N TYR A 660 40.21 16.29 24.04
CA TYR A 660 40.15 17.74 24.04
C TYR A 660 41.52 18.29 23.68
N GLN A 661 41.62 18.90 22.50
CA GLN A 661 42.89 19.48 22.01
C GLN A 661 42.85 21.00 22.16
N GLY A 662 43.83 21.54 22.84
CA GLY A 662 44.05 22.96 23.00
C GLY A 662 44.57 23.64 21.73
N SER A 663 45.05 24.86 21.88
CA SER A 663 45.58 25.70 20.83
C SER A 663 47.12 25.62 20.72
N SER A 664 47.74 26.62 20.10
CA SER A 664 49.23 26.80 20.14
C SER A 664 49.67 27.85 21.14
N PHE A 665 48.80 28.20 22.11
CA PHE A 665 49.03 29.20 23.17
C PHE A 665 48.88 28.55 24.55
N ASP A 666 49.26 29.26 25.59
CA ASP A 666 49.22 28.76 26.98
C ASP A 666 47.75 28.50 27.43
N ASP A 667 47.28 27.28 27.31
CA ASP A 667 45.89 26.86 27.52
C ASP A 667 45.59 26.39 28.96
N THR A 668 44.32 26.31 29.32
CA THR A 668 43.88 25.72 30.55
C THR A 668 42.79 24.66 30.27
N LEU A 669 43.15 23.42 30.44
CA LEU A 669 42.29 22.25 30.18
C LEU A 669 42.00 21.57 31.53
N SER A 670 40.71 21.46 31.87
CA SER A 670 40.31 20.89 33.15
C SER A 670 39.20 19.84 32.93
N GLY A 671 39.43 18.66 33.44
CA GLY A 671 38.62 17.48 33.29
C GLY A 671 37.31 17.47 34.08
N SER A 672 36.57 16.40 33.85
CA SER A 672 35.30 16.07 34.52
C SER A 672 35.51 15.11 35.70
N ALA A 673 34.65 14.16 35.86
CA ALA A 673 34.79 12.98 36.74
C ALA A 673 34.87 11.67 35.92
N SER A 674 34.89 11.77 34.63
CA SER A 674 35.05 10.66 33.69
C SER A 674 36.50 10.59 33.21
N THR A 675 36.84 9.59 32.44
CA THR A 675 38.16 9.51 31.75
C THR A 675 38.20 10.53 30.64
N ASP A 676 39.11 11.49 30.76
CA ASP A 676 39.32 12.57 29.81
C ASP A 676 40.68 12.50 29.19
N ILE A 677 40.81 12.87 27.93
CA ILE A 677 42.10 12.87 27.19
C ILE A 677 42.39 14.30 26.75
N PHE A 678 43.57 14.78 27.11
CA PHE A 678 44.01 16.12 26.77
C PHE A 678 45.23 16.13 25.87
N ILE A 679 45.20 16.98 24.86
CA ILE A 679 46.32 17.34 24.04
C ILE A 679 46.49 18.87 24.24
N GLY A 680 47.49 19.29 24.96
CA GLY A 680 47.73 20.72 25.22
C GLY A 680 47.97 21.50 23.94
N GLY A 681 48.80 20.96 23.09
CA GLY A 681 49.35 21.61 21.91
C GLY A 681 50.71 22.25 22.27
N SER A 682 51.11 23.24 21.50
CA SER A 682 52.30 24.04 21.83
C SER A 682 51.88 25.15 22.79
N GLY A 683 52.71 25.45 23.77
CA GLY A 683 52.43 26.49 24.79
C GLY A 683 53.00 26.08 26.12
N ALA A 684 52.62 26.78 27.16
CA ALA A 684 52.84 26.36 28.54
C ALA A 684 51.47 26.06 29.17
N ASP A 685 51.00 24.86 28.95
CA ASP A 685 49.61 24.50 29.20
C ASP A 685 49.42 24.05 30.64
N ARG A 686 48.20 24.34 31.19
CA ARG A 686 47.75 23.80 32.44
C ARG A 686 46.71 22.74 32.18
N ILE A 687 47.06 21.48 32.39
CA ILE A 687 46.19 20.34 32.23
C ILE A 687 45.91 19.74 33.65
N ASP A 688 44.64 19.69 34.03
CA ASP A 688 44.21 19.17 35.31
C ASP A 688 43.07 18.13 35.08
N GLY A 689 43.40 16.85 35.14
CA GLY A 689 42.44 15.75 34.94
C GLY A 689 41.32 15.78 35.98
N ARG A 690 41.60 16.21 37.22
CA ARG A 690 40.70 16.23 38.42
C ARG A 690 40.43 14.83 38.95
N GLU A 691 39.18 14.34 38.79
CA GLU A 691 38.74 13.01 39.18
C GLU A 691 38.56 12.17 37.94
N GLY A 692 39.03 10.98 37.90
CA GLY A 692 38.91 10.12 36.72
C GLY A 692 40.13 9.25 36.53
N TYR A 693 40.31 8.74 35.36
CA TYR A 693 41.54 8.13 34.86
C TYR A 693 41.92 8.91 33.60
N ASP A 694 42.74 9.94 33.79
CA ASP A 694 42.91 10.98 32.80
C ASP A 694 44.25 10.89 32.08
N SER A 695 44.29 11.36 30.83
CA SER A 695 45.46 11.22 29.97
C SER A 695 45.93 12.55 29.43
N ALA A 696 47.23 12.73 29.39
CA ALA A 696 47.90 13.79 28.64
C ALA A 696 48.67 13.18 27.46
N TRP A 697 48.34 13.62 26.27
CA TRP A 697 48.94 13.10 25.01
C TRP A 697 49.77 14.16 24.32
N TYR A 698 50.99 13.76 23.92
CA TYR A 698 51.97 14.59 23.20
C TYR A 698 52.20 14.06 21.79
N ILE A 699 51.34 13.21 21.30
CA ILE A 699 51.42 12.53 19.98
C ILE A 699 51.53 13.48 18.81
N THR A 700 51.07 14.74 18.96
CA THR A 700 51.14 15.78 17.94
C THR A 700 52.43 16.59 17.97
N SER A 701 53.25 16.40 19.00
CA SER A 701 54.50 17.17 19.20
C SER A 701 55.47 16.95 18.02
N ALA A 702 56.07 18.04 17.58
CA ALA A 702 57.04 18.07 16.45
C ALA A 702 58.46 17.70 16.88
N SER A 703 58.70 17.40 18.17
CA SER A 703 59.95 16.94 18.71
C SER A 703 59.75 16.22 20.05
N GLY A 704 60.78 15.49 20.49
CA GLY A 704 60.73 14.76 21.74
C GLY A 704 60.38 15.62 22.95
N VAL A 705 59.67 15.01 23.91
CA VAL A 705 59.20 15.63 25.17
C VAL A 705 59.92 15.07 26.36
N ASN A 706 60.02 15.91 27.38
CA ASN A 706 60.62 15.50 28.67
C ASN A 706 59.60 15.84 29.77
N ILE A 707 58.92 14.85 30.30
CA ILE A 707 57.78 14.97 31.21
C ILE A 707 58.18 14.40 32.56
N ASN A 708 57.87 15.13 33.61
CA ASN A 708 58.08 14.65 34.98
C ASN A 708 56.88 14.98 35.85
N LEU A 709 56.04 14.00 36.06
CA LEU A 709 54.80 14.12 36.85
C LEU A 709 55.04 14.40 38.33
N THR A 710 56.23 14.02 38.88
CA THR A 710 56.57 14.26 40.29
C THR A 710 57.01 15.72 40.56
N THR A 711 57.80 16.31 39.69
CA THR A 711 58.32 17.68 39.87
C THR A 711 57.51 18.70 39.10
N ASN A 712 56.68 18.25 38.15
CA ASN A 712 55.97 19.04 37.17
C ASN A 712 56.88 20.01 36.40
N LEU A 713 58.11 19.63 36.16
CA LEU A 713 59.03 20.34 35.31
C LEU A 713 59.06 19.66 33.93
N ASN A 714 58.26 20.13 33.03
CA ASN A 714 58.08 19.59 31.72
C ASN A 714 58.74 20.45 30.66
N LEU A 715 59.52 19.83 29.75
CA LEU A 715 60.38 20.52 28.83
C LEU A 715 60.38 19.85 27.45
N GLY A 716 60.76 20.57 26.45
CA GLY A 716 60.90 20.05 25.09
C GLY A 716 59.60 19.83 24.35
N GLY A 717 59.59 19.97 23.07
CA GLY A 717 58.37 19.79 22.22
C GLY A 717 57.17 20.58 22.74
N ASP A 718 56.04 19.99 22.62
CA ASP A 718 54.76 20.57 23.11
C ASP A 718 54.60 20.51 24.63
N ALA A 719 55.49 19.77 25.35
CA ALA A 719 55.50 19.77 26.82
C ALA A 719 56.21 20.95 27.47
N GLN A 720 56.73 21.87 26.67
CA GLN A 720 57.59 22.95 27.17
C GLN A 720 56.84 23.92 28.07
N GLY A 721 56.95 23.76 29.38
CA GLY A 721 56.36 24.63 30.39
C GLY A 721 55.03 24.19 30.94
N ASP A 722 54.53 23.06 30.48
CA ASP A 722 53.24 22.49 30.93
C ASP A 722 53.20 22.19 32.43
N VAL A 723 52.00 22.26 32.95
CA VAL A 723 51.68 21.90 34.32
C VAL A 723 50.60 20.79 34.28
N LEU A 724 51.00 19.55 34.62
CA LEU A 724 50.17 18.38 34.62
C LEU A 724 49.72 18.03 36.05
N LEU A 725 48.42 18.00 36.29
CA LEU A 725 47.84 17.70 37.59
C LEU A 725 46.82 16.56 37.45
N ASN A 726 46.85 15.60 38.36
CA ASN A 726 45.89 14.51 38.40
C ASN A 726 45.80 13.80 37.02
N ILE A 727 46.96 13.41 36.49
CA ILE A 727 47.11 12.68 35.23
C ILE A 727 47.64 11.30 35.56
N GLU A 728 46.91 10.27 35.15
CA GLU A 728 47.26 8.87 35.39
C GLU A 728 47.97 8.27 34.17
N ARG A 729 47.76 8.78 32.96
CA ARG A 729 48.35 8.28 31.73
C ARG A 729 49.04 9.40 30.96
N VAL A 730 50.26 9.09 30.51
CA VAL A 730 50.99 9.95 29.60
C VAL A 730 51.35 9.16 28.32
N VAL A 731 51.07 9.76 27.20
CA VAL A 731 51.49 9.25 25.91
C VAL A 731 52.48 10.25 25.32
N GLY A 732 53.70 9.78 25.01
CA GLY A 732 54.77 10.56 24.42
C GLY A 732 54.55 10.93 22.95
N SER A 733 55.60 11.36 22.31
CA SER A 733 55.56 11.87 20.95
C SER A 733 55.93 10.78 19.90
N HIS A 734 56.27 11.19 18.72
CA HIS A 734 56.88 10.35 17.69
C HIS A 734 58.42 10.47 17.66
N PHE A 735 59.03 10.98 18.70
CA PHE A 735 60.46 11.25 18.82
C PHE A 735 61.02 10.74 20.16
N ASP A 736 62.33 10.67 20.33
CA ASP A 736 62.93 10.18 21.56
C ASP A 736 62.49 11.00 22.76
N ASP A 737 61.68 10.39 23.65
CA ASP A 737 61.05 11.00 24.80
C ASP A 737 61.69 10.60 26.12
N THR A 738 61.43 11.37 27.17
CA THR A 738 61.82 11.05 28.55
C THR A 738 60.59 11.29 29.42
N ILE A 739 59.97 10.24 29.98
CA ILE A 739 58.78 10.38 30.80
C ILE A 739 59.00 9.76 32.18
N SER A 740 58.69 10.53 33.21
CA SER A 740 58.83 10.07 34.62
C SER A 740 57.45 10.14 35.29
N ALA A 741 57.04 9.04 35.90
CA ALA A 741 55.78 8.90 36.62
C ALA A 741 55.72 9.74 37.90
N SER A 742 54.57 9.82 38.53
CA SER A 742 54.34 10.40 39.86
C SER A 742 54.67 9.40 40.98
N ALA A 743 54.27 9.72 42.18
CA ALA A 743 54.37 8.80 43.33
C ALA A 743 53.18 7.80 43.45
N THR A 744 52.17 7.93 42.61
CA THR A 744 51.02 7.04 42.48
C THR A 744 51.11 6.30 41.18
N GLY A 745 50.67 5.05 41.07
CA GLY A 745 50.77 4.27 39.85
C GLY A 745 50.29 4.99 38.58
N ASN A 746 51.13 5.04 37.56
CA ASN A 746 50.86 5.68 36.25
C ASN A 746 50.95 4.68 35.12
N LEU A 747 50.35 5.01 33.98
CA LEU A 747 50.58 4.39 32.68
C LEU A 747 51.38 5.34 31.81
N LEU A 748 52.59 4.90 31.43
CA LEU A 748 53.47 5.66 30.54
C LEU A 748 53.63 4.93 29.21
N GLU A 749 53.42 5.61 28.11
CA GLU A 749 53.66 5.11 26.76
C GLU A 749 54.65 6.01 26.06
N GLY A 750 55.78 5.46 25.60
CA GLY A 750 56.80 6.23 24.92
C GLY A 750 56.34 6.79 23.60
N GLY A 751 55.76 5.98 22.78
CA GLY A 751 55.28 6.39 21.45
C GLY A 751 56.13 5.80 20.33
N LEU A 752 56.62 6.63 19.45
CA LEU A 752 57.64 6.28 18.49
C LEU A 752 58.92 6.97 18.91
N GLY A 753 60.06 6.34 18.73
CA GLY A 753 61.39 6.89 19.15
C GLY A 753 62.13 5.86 19.98
N ASN A 754 63.29 6.31 20.49
CA ASN A 754 64.03 5.56 21.51
C ASN A 754 63.72 6.23 22.85
N ASP A 755 62.81 5.70 23.59
CA ASP A 755 62.25 6.38 24.73
C ASP A 755 62.87 5.93 26.04
N VAL A 756 62.82 6.83 27.04
CA VAL A 756 63.30 6.53 28.39
C VAL A 756 62.15 6.80 29.37
N LEU A 757 61.57 5.70 29.95
CA LEU A 757 60.46 5.76 30.87
C LEU A 757 60.94 5.38 32.28
N TYR A 758 60.54 6.21 33.27
CA TYR A 758 60.77 5.99 34.70
C TYR A 758 59.48 5.88 35.46
N GLY A 759 59.13 4.69 36.02
CA GLY A 759 57.96 4.45 36.84
C GLY A 759 57.99 5.15 38.20
N GLY A 760 59.07 5.03 38.94
CA GLY A 760 59.20 5.74 40.21
C GLY A 760 58.76 4.93 41.43
N ASN A 761 57.76 5.45 42.19
CA ASN A 761 57.25 4.72 43.35
C ASN A 761 55.76 4.40 43.14
N GLY A 762 55.36 3.19 43.08
CA GLY A 762 53.96 2.77 42.88
C GLY A 762 53.94 1.56 41.95
N GLY A 763 52.80 1.02 41.68
CA GLY A 763 52.64 0.00 40.63
C GLY A 763 52.42 0.67 39.29
N ASP A 764 53.43 0.82 38.48
CA ASP A 764 53.41 1.54 37.23
C ASP A 764 53.26 0.59 36.02
N THR A 765 52.79 1.12 34.92
CA THR A 765 52.72 0.37 33.65
C THR A 765 53.48 1.14 32.62
N LEU A 766 54.47 0.51 32.02
CA LEU A 766 55.38 1.12 31.08
C LEU A 766 55.34 0.38 29.73
N TYR A 767 55.03 1.10 28.70
CA TYR A 767 55.05 0.62 27.31
C TYR A 767 56.06 1.42 26.52
N GLY A 768 57.06 0.80 25.94
CA GLY A 768 58.00 1.46 25.09
C GLY A 768 57.32 2.09 23.90
N GLY A 769 56.46 1.33 23.20
CA GLY A 769 55.67 1.80 22.08
C GLY A 769 54.21 2.13 22.41
N LEU A 770 53.41 2.38 21.42
CA LEU A 770 51.97 2.60 21.57
C LEU A 770 51.21 1.27 21.73
N VAL A 771 50.33 1.16 22.73
CA VAL A 771 49.58 -0.06 23.02
C VAL A 771 48.32 -0.22 22.19
N SER A 772 47.74 0.86 21.68
CA SER A 772 46.52 0.82 20.87
C SER A 772 46.57 1.87 19.75
N ALA A 773 45.83 1.62 18.66
CA ALA A 773 45.55 2.62 17.64
C ALA A 773 44.81 3.79 18.30
N VAL A 774 45.46 4.92 18.38
CA VAL A 774 45.13 6.05 19.21
C VAL A 774 44.17 6.97 18.45
N GLY A 775 42.87 6.74 18.62
CA GLY A 775 41.81 7.65 18.16
C GLY A 775 41.81 7.99 16.66
N PRO A 776 41.32 9.17 16.30
CA PRO A 776 41.34 9.65 14.91
C PRO A 776 42.73 10.04 14.38
N PHE A 777 43.77 10.11 15.26
CA PHE A 777 45.14 10.29 14.85
C PHE A 777 45.70 9.00 14.25
N ASN A 778 45.15 8.63 13.11
CA ASN A 778 45.48 7.41 12.40
C ASN A 778 46.94 7.39 11.92
N LEU A 779 47.78 6.58 12.54
CA LEU A 779 49.17 6.33 12.16
C LEU A 779 49.31 5.49 10.87
N ILE A 780 48.30 5.51 9.98
CA ILE A 780 48.35 4.81 8.70
C ILE A 780 49.47 5.37 7.85
N GLY A 781 50.55 4.60 7.72
CA GLY A 781 51.65 4.89 6.83
C GLY A 781 52.92 5.32 7.52
N ILE A 782 53.00 5.40 8.85
CA ILE A 782 54.25 5.54 9.56
C ILE A 782 54.86 4.13 9.65
N SER A 783 56.02 3.94 9.02
CA SER A 783 56.83 2.71 9.18
C SER A 783 57.40 2.76 10.59
N LEU A 784 56.88 1.89 11.46
CA LEU A 784 57.47 1.64 12.76
C LEU A 784 58.83 1.04 12.51
N GLY A 785 59.89 1.82 12.57
CA GLY A 785 61.26 1.33 12.50
C GLY A 785 61.64 0.57 13.80
N PRO A 786 62.69 -0.18 13.80
CA PRO A 786 63.16 -0.83 15.02
C PRO A 786 63.50 0.24 16.08
N GLN A 787 62.87 0.17 17.23
CA GLN A 787 63.01 1.05 18.38
C GLN A 787 63.82 0.33 19.48
N ALA A 788 64.44 1.05 20.37
CA ALA A 788 65.23 0.51 21.47
C ALA A 788 64.99 1.38 22.72
N ASP A 789 63.94 1.09 23.47
CA ASP A 789 63.51 1.81 24.63
C ASP A 789 64.28 1.41 25.89
N MET A 790 64.23 2.31 26.86
CA MET A 790 64.77 2.04 28.21
C MET A 790 63.59 2.23 29.20
N LEU A 791 63.15 1.15 29.81
CA LEU A 791 62.00 1.08 30.68
C LEU A 791 62.39 0.69 32.08
N PHE A 792 62.17 1.60 33.05
CA PHE A 792 62.55 1.38 34.45
C PHE A 792 61.26 1.37 35.30
N GLY A 793 60.85 0.24 35.89
CA GLY A 793 59.70 0.14 36.75
C GLY A 793 59.84 0.97 38.00
N GLY A 794 60.85 0.68 38.79
CA GLY A 794 61.05 1.36 40.01
C GLY A 794 60.73 0.60 41.27
N TYR A 795 59.99 1.18 42.22
CA TYR A 795 59.42 0.50 43.38
C TYR A 795 57.93 0.25 43.17
N GLY A 796 57.48 -0.97 43.36
CA GLY A 796 56.06 -1.39 43.27
C GLY A 796 55.94 -2.61 42.40
N ASP A 797 54.75 -3.15 42.24
CA ASP A 797 54.46 -4.26 41.33
C ASP A 797 54.12 -3.64 39.94
N ASP A 798 55.08 -3.63 39.01
CA ASP A 798 55.03 -2.95 37.73
C ASP A 798 54.69 -3.88 36.60
N TYR A 799 54.09 -3.32 35.51
CA TYR A 799 53.86 -4.02 34.26
C TYR A 799 54.60 -3.30 33.12
N ILE A 800 55.58 -3.97 32.53
CA ILE A 800 56.47 -3.44 31.49
C ILE A 800 56.30 -4.21 30.22
N TYR A 801 56.03 -3.55 29.10
CA TYR A 801 55.78 -4.16 27.82
C TYR A 801 56.56 -3.47 26.70
N SER A 802 57.35 -4.21 25.94
CA SER A 802 57.99 -3.77 24.69
C SER A 802 57.19 -4.26 23.51
N ALA A 803 56.95 -3.39 22.52
CA ALA A 803 56.17 -3.72 21.30
C ALA A 803 56.87 -4.84 20.47
N ALA A 804 56.09 -5.47 19.58
CA ALA A 804 56.54 -6.63 18.80
C ALA A 804 57.66 -6.32 17.78
N ASP A 805 57.79 -5.10 17.40
CA ASP A 805 58.80 -4.57 16.42
C ASP A 805 59.99 -3.90 17.06
N ASP A 806 60.01 -3.76 18.40
CA ASP A 806 61.17 -3.22 19.11
C ASP A 806 62.34 -4.18 19.04
N THR A 807 63.48 -3.62 18.79
CA THR A 807 64.74 -4.39 18.63
C THR A 807 65.83 -3.88 19.54
N GLY A 808 65.89 -4.39 20.77
CA GLY A 808 66.92 -4.06 21.72
C GLY A 808 66.52 -3.28 22.91
N THR A 809 65.21 -3.23 23.27
CA THR A 809 64.67 -2.65 24.48
C THR A 809 65.39 -3.16 25.73
N LEU A 810 65.62 -2.26 26.67
CA LEU A 810 66.12 -2.55 28.01
C LEU A 810 65.03 -2.32 29.02
N ALA A 811 64.51 -3.38 29.61
CA ALA A 811 63.44 -3.32 30.59
C ALA A 811 63.93 -3.77 31.96
N PHE A 812 63.74 -2.95 32.94
CA PHE A 812 64.17 -3.21 34.32
C PHE A 812 63.00 -3.07 35.29
N GLY A 813 62.64 -4.11 36.01
CA GLY A 813 61.53 -4.10 37.02
C GLY A 813 62.00 -3.33 38.26
N GLU A 814 63.19 -3.51 38.66
CA GLU A 814 63.90 -2.99 39.86
C GLU A 814 63.40 -3.63 41.12
N ALA A 815 62.38 -3.15 41.83
CA ALA A 815 61.95 -3.75 43.07
C ALA A 815 60.44 -3.81 43.23
N GLY A 816 59.94 -5.03 43.29
CA GLY A 816 58.46 -5.32 43.37
C GLY A 816 58.23 -6.71 42.86
N ARG A 817 56.97 -7.00 42.52
CA ARG A 817 56.62 -8.20 41.76
C ARG A 817 56.21 -7.74 40.37
N ASP A 818 57.18 -7.80 39.51
CA ASP A 818 57.02 -7.14 38.20
C ASP A 818 56.60 -8.17 37.11
N THR A 819 55.87 -7.64 36.10
CA THR A 819 55.54 -8.40 34.90
C THR A 819 56.19 -7.71 33.71
N ILE A 820 57.19 -8.37 33.11
CA ILE A 820 57.95 -7.77 32.01
C ILE A 820 57.81 -8.65 30.74
N ILE A 821 57.31 -8.06 29.65
CA ILE A 821 57.17 -8.71 28.36
C ILE A 821 57.99 -7.98 27.33
N VAL A 822 58.97 -8.65 26.75
CA VAL A 822 59.80 -8.08 25.68
C VAL A 822 59.78 -8.91 24.40
N ALA A 823 59.69 -8.22 23.25
CA ALA A 823 59.77 -8.91 21.96
C ALA A 823 61.25 -9.25 21.62
N SER A 824 62.19 -8.34 21.84
CA SER A 824 63.61 -8.54 21.75
C SER A 824 64.33 -7.58 22.71
N GLY A 825 65.54 -7.81 23.01
CA GLY A 825 66.27 -7.00 23.98
C GLY A 825 66.51 -7.70 25.34
N LYS A 826 66.60 -6.90 26.41
CA LYS A 826 66.86 -7.44 27.76
C LYS A 826 65.70 -7.07 28.70
N ALA A 827 65.21 -8.07 29.43
CA ALA A 827 64.37 -7.89 30.59
C ALA A 827 65.12 -8.30 31.87
N GLU A 828 65.12 -7.47 32.91
CA GLU A 828 65.69 -7.75 34.23
C GLU A 828 64.66 -7.50 35.29
N GLY A 829 64.13 -8.53 36.01
CA GLY A 829 63.12 -8.45 37.07
C GLY A 829 63.60 -7.57 38.21
N GLY A 830 64.68 -7.98 38.93
CA GLY A 830 65.27 -7.20 40.00
C GLY A 830 65.11 -7.86 41.35
N GLU A 831 64.53 -7.12 42.35
CA GLU A 831 64.18 -7.68 43.65
C GLU A 831 62.67 -8.01 43.69
N GLY A 832 62.32 -9.27 43.90
CA GLY A 832 60.90 -9.68 44.00
C GLY A 832 60.68 -10.97 43.29
N ASN A 833 59.34 -11.36 43.21
CA ASN A 833 58.96 -12.57 42.49
C ASN A 833 58.37 -12.18 41.13
N ASP A 834 59.19 -12.15 40.13
CA ASP A 834 58.92 -11.52 38.85
C ASP A 834 58.35 -12.48 37.76
N THR A 835 57.67 -11.95 36.78
CA THR A 835 57.21 -12.71 35.64
C THR A 835 57.74 -12.08 34.36
N LEU A 836 58.70 -12.74 33.74
CA LEU A 836 59.38 -12.27 32.53
C LEU A 836 58.98 -13.11 31.33
N THR A 837 58.62 -12.47 30.21
CA THR A 837 58.19 -13.17 28.99
C THR A 837 58.96 -12.61 27.77
N GLY A 838 59.64 -13.52 27.06
CA GLY A 838 60.28 -13.21 25.76
C GLY A 838 59.39 -13.71 24.62
N THR A 839 58.91 -12.78 23.75
CA THR A 839 57.91 -13.13 22.73
C THR A 839 58.46 -13.20 21.31
N GLY A 840 59.59 -12.50 21.03
CA GLY A 840 60.18 -12.38 19.70
C GLY A 840 61.53 -13.08 19.57
N ASN A 841 62.57 -12.44 18.99
CA ASN A 841 63.88 -13.01 18.69
C ASN A 841 64.99 -12.42 19.57
N ASN A 842 65.92 -13.27 19.97
CA ASN A 842 67.14 -12.81 20.67
C ASN A 842 66.91 -12.04 21.97
N PHE A 843 65.90 -12.38 22.74
CA PHE A 843 65.64 -11.77 24.04
C PHE A 843 66.58 -12.33 25.12
N VAL A 844 66.78 -11.56 26.17
CA VAL A 844 67.48 -11.93 27.39
C VAL A 844 66.57 -11.67 28.57
N LEU A 845 66.28 -12.69 29.33
CA LEU A 845 65.43 -12.66 30.55
C LEU A 845 66.32 -12.90 31.76
N LEU A 846 66.41 -11.96 32.68
CA LEU A 846 67.09 -12.08 33.94
C LEU A 846 66.14 -11.90 35.09
N GLY A 847 65.84 -12.92 35.89
CA GLY A 847 64.88 -12.86 36.98
C GLY A 847 65.38 -11.91 38.08
N GLY A 848 66.42 -12.24 38.71
CA GLY A 848 67.03 -11.41 39.74
C GLY A 848 67.09 -12.09 41.11
N THR A 849 66.45 -11.50 42.11
CA THR A 849 66.29 -12.13 43.44
C THR A 849 64.78 -12.35 43.73
N GLY A 850 64.40 -13.56 44.11
CA GLY A 850 63.01 -13.97 44.38
C GLY A 850 62.66 -15.18 43.55
N ASP A 851 61.48 -15.67 43.75
CA ASP A 851 60.93 -16.84 42.98
C ASP A 851 60.31 -16.35 41.66
N ASP A 852 61.07 -16.42 40.57
CA ASP A 852 60.80 -15.81 39.30
C ASP A 852 60.12 -16.78 38.32
N SER A 853 59.33 -16.27 37.36
CA SER A 853 58.72 -17.04 36.28
C SER A 853 59.19 -16.51 34.93
N LEU A 854 60.02 -17.24 34.22
CA LEU A 854 60.63 -16.87 32.96
C LEU A 854 60.00 -17.66 31.78
N THR A 855 59.24 -16.99 30.94
CA THR A 855 58.55 -17.63 29.79
C THR A 855 59.29 -17.34 28.50
N LEU A 856 59.74 -18.39 27.83
CA LEU A 856 60.48 -18.31 26.57
C LEU A 856 59.61 -18.72 25.41
N GLY A 857 59.16 -17.74 24.59
CA GLY A 857 58.29 -17.91 23.42
C GLY A 857 56.81 -17.95 23.74
N ILE A 858 55.95 -17.86 22.72
CA ILE A 858 54.52 -17.80 22.83
C ILE A 858 53.91 -19.19 22.64
N LYS A 859 52.98 -19.61 23.51
CA LYS A 859 52.22 -20.85 23.36
C LYS A 859 51.26 -20.75 22.21
N ASN A 860 51.28 -21.71 21.25
CA ASN A 860 50.42 -21.78 20.06
C ASN A 860 50.78 -20.90 18.86
N ALA A 861 52.00 -20.37 18.77
CA ALA A 861 52.51 -19.79 17.54
C ALA A 861 52.66 -20.88 16.45
N TYR A 862 52.29 -20.54 15.22
CA TYR A 862 52.55 -21.46 14.09
C TYR A 862 54.03 -21.69 13.89
N PRO A 863 54.48 -22.85 13.42
CA PRO A 863 55.90 -23.22 13.33
C PRO A 863 56.78 -22.24 12.55
N TRP A 864 56.21 -21.41 11.69
CA TRP A 864 56.90 -20.36 10.91
C TRP A 864 56.95 -18.97 11.58
N GLN A 865 56.27 -18.80 12.72
CA GLN A 865 56.28 -17.56 13.53
C GLN A 865 57.05 -17.71 14.84
N MET A 866 57.92 -18.68 14.95
CA MET A 866 58.62 -18.95 16.16
C MET A 866 59.82 -18.00 16.35
N SER A 867 59.95 -17.50 17.57
CA SER A 867 61.10 -16.74 18.06
C SER A 867 62.39 -17.55 18.00
N SER A 868 63.49 -16.98 17.59
CA SER A 868 64.79 -17.61 17.53
C SER A 868 65.77 -16.98 18.52
N GLY A 869 66.46 -17.81 19.35
CA GLY A 869 67.55 -17.40 20.14
C GLY A 869 67.22 -16.56 21.38
N GLY A 870 66.52 -17.10 22.36
CA GLY A 870 66.36 -16.50 23.68
C GLY A 870 67.42 -16.99 24.69
N PHE A 871 67.74 -16.14 25.68
CA PHE A 871 68.51 -16.49 26.84
C PHE A 871 67.69 -16.20 28.11
N ALA A 872 67.76 -17.09 29.12
CA ALA A 872 67.13 -16.86 30.39
C ALA A 872 67.99 -17.30 31.54
N ASN A 873 68.01 -16.49 32.59
CA ASN A 873 68.65 -16.78 33.90
C ASN A 873 67.70 -16.30 35.00
N GLY A 874 67.22 -17.18 35.86
CA GLY A 874 66.32 -16.86 36.97
C GLY A 874 67.07 -16.08 38.05
N GLY A 875 68.28 -16.49 38.44
CA GLY A 875 69.04 -15.82 39.49
C GLY A 875 68.90 -16.51 40.84
N ALA A 876 68.51 -15.76 41.85
CA ALA A 876 68.43 -16.28 43.21
C ALA A 876 66.98 -16.46 43.71
N GLY A 877 66.56 -17.68 43.96
CA GLY A 877 65.25 -18.03 44.43
C GLY A 877 64.73 -19.32 43.74
N ASP A 878 63.53 -19.79 44.03
CA ASP A 878 62.96 -20.99 43.42
C ASP A 878 62.33 -20.63 42.08
N ASP A 879 63.04 -20.69 41.00
CA ASP A 879 62.67 -20.14 39.70
C ASP A 879 61.93 -21.13 38.81
N THR A 880 61.03 -20.60 37.97
CA THR A 880 60.29 -21.39 36.95
C THR A 880 60.55 -20.92 35.53
N TYR A 881 61.15 -21.78 34.75
CA TYR A 881 61.34 -21.58 33.31
C TYR A 881 60.25 -22.28 32.53
N ILE A 882 59.58 -21.56 31.61
CA ILE A 882 58.50 -22.08 30.79
C ILE A 882 58.90 -21.98 29.31
N VAL A 883 59.18 -23.11 28.68
CA VAL A 883 59.56 -23.09 27.26
C VAL A 883 58.38 -23.45 26.37
N ASN A 884 57.95 -22.51 25.56
CA ASN A 884 56.82 -22.62 24.62
C ASN A 884 57.28 -22.72 23.13
N THR A 885 58.55 -22.47 22.84
CA THR A 885 59.09 -22.44 21.47
C THR A 885 59.85 -23.70 21.14
N ALA A 886 59.84 -24.14 19.88
CA ALA A 886 60.70 -25.22 19.37
C ALA A 886 62.05 -24.70 18.86
N GLN A 887 62.26 -23.38 18.79
CA GLN A 887 63.54 -22.74 18.43
C GLN A 887 64.55 -22.91 19.55
N LEU A 888 65.87 -22.78 19.23
CA LEU A 888 66.91 -22.91 20.23
C LEU A 888 66.80 -21.77 21.23
N VAL A 889 66.59 -22.06 22.50
CA VAL A 889 66.69 -21.14 23.62
C VAL A 889 67.77 -21.64 24.56
N THR A 890 68.49 -20.68 25.20
CA THR A 890 69.57 -20.99 26.16
C THR A 890 69.05 -20.65 27.57
N ILE A 891 69.13 -21.57 28.47
CA ILE A 891 68.83 -21.35 29.87
C ILE A 891 70.14 -21.58 30.64
N ARG A 892 70.51 -20.66 31.50
CA ARG A 892 71.54 -20.79 32.50
C ARG A 892 70.90 -20.35 33.83
N ASP A 893 70.92 -21.24 34.74
CA ASP A 893 70.54 -20.95 36.12
C ASP A 893 71.78 -21.06 37.00
N ASP A 894 72.16 -19.92 37.60
CA ASP A 894 73.36 -19.77 38.46
C ASP A 894 73.05 -19.40 39.92
N GLY A 895 71.76 -19.56 40.31
CA GLY A 895 71.23 -19.39 41.65
C GLY A 895 71.71 -20.41 42.62
N LEU A 896 71.32 -20.21 43.89
CA LEU A 896 71.71 -21.12 45.01
C LEU A 896 70.47 -21.93 45.52
N SER A 897 69.38 -21.85 44.78
CA SER A 897 68.16 -22.61 45.09
C SER A 897 68.30 -24.10 44.86
N LEU A 898 67.39 -24.90 45.42
CA LEU A 898 67.34 -26.36 45.24
C LEU A 898 65.95 -26.82 44.71
N ASN A 899 65.06 -25.85 44.18
CA ASN A 899 63.76 -26.15 43.71
C ASN A 899 63.46 -25.53 42.35
N ASP A 900 64.43 -25.23 41.55
CA ASP A 900 64.24 -24.65 40.24
C ASP A 900 63.51 -25.57 39.27
N THR A 901 62.56 -25.05 38.52
CA THR A 901 61.63 -25.85 37.69
C THR A 901 61.69 -25.44 36.22
N LEU A 902 61.98 -26.38 35.34
CA LEU A 902 61.88 -26.23 33.90
C LEU A 902 60.67 -26.93 33.33
N LYS A 903 59.66 -26.14 32.85
CA LYS A 903 58.45 -26.64 32.17
C LYS A 903 58.69 -26.61 30.66
N LEU A 904 58.72 -27.75 30.02
CA LEU A 904 59.00 -27.95 28.62
C LEU A 904 57.72 -28.17 27.82
N ASN A 905 56.95 -27.09 27.55
CA ASN A 905 55.71 -27.16 26.78
C ASN A 905 55.95 -27.50 25.28
N ASN A 906 57.18 -27.38 24.82
CA ASN A 906 57.65 -27.81 23.51
C ASN A 906 57.97 -29.32 23.41
N ILE A 907 58.01 -30.06 24.51
CA ILE A 907 58.24 -31.51 24.57
C ILE A 907 56.98 -32.19 25.09
N GLN A 908 56.39 -33.07 24.28
CA GLN A 908 55.06 -33.63 24.56
C GLN A 908 54.99 -34.53 25.78
N SER A 909 56.02 -35.33 25.99
CA SER A 909 56.06 -36.33 27.10
C SER A 909 57.50 -36.74 27.44
N ALA A 910 57.69 -37.41 28.55
CA ALA A 910 58.96 -38.00 28.93
C ALA A 910 59.52 -38.96 27.89
N GLN A 911 58.65 -39.65 27.16
CA GLN A 911 59.06 -40.63 26.12
C GLN A 911 59.53 -39.93 24.83
N SER A 912 59.17 -38.70 24.58
CA SER A 912 59.62 -37.98 23.42
C SER A 912 60.88 -37.16 23.63
N LEU A 913 61.41 -37.13 24.82
CA LEU A 913 62.62 -36.37 25.15
C LEU A 913 63.89 -36.98 24.49
N GLN A 914 64.60 -36.14 23.72
CA GLN A 914 65.94 -36.45 23.21
C GLN A 914 66.98 -35.56 23.91
N LEU A 915 68.10 -36.16 24.37
CA LEU A 915 69.17 -35.50 25.03
C LEU A 915 70.43 -35.54 24.19
N ALA A 916 71.19 -34.42 24.15
CA ALA A 916 72.48 -34.33 23.50
C ALA A 916 73.43 -33.54 24.36
N ARG A 917 74.68 -33.97 24.48
CA ARG A 917 75.80 -33.27 25.16
C ARG A 917 76.78 -32.70 24.14
N VAL A 918 77.10 -31.39 24.23
CA VAL A 918 78.07 -30.70 23.39
C VAL A 918 78.95 -29.88 24.31
N GLY A 919 80.10 -30.34 24.59
CA GLY A 919 80.98 -29.73 25.57
C GLY A 919 80.46 -29.89 27.01
N ASP A 920 80.26 -28.77 27.69
CA ASP A 920 79.70 -28.67 29.03
C ASP A 920 78.22 -28.37 29.02
N ASP A 921 77.56 -28.26 27.84
CA ASP A 921 76.16 -27.94 27.64
C ASP A 921 75.27 -29.21 27.45
N LEU A 922 74.06 -29.21 27.97
CA LEU A 922 72.98 -30.16 27.75
C LEU A 922 71.94 -29.62 26.85
N TYR A 923 71.59 -30.36 25.77
CA TYR A 923 70.49 -30.01 24.84
C TYR A 923 69.30 -30.93 25.05
N LEU A 924 68.15 -30.38 25.14
CA LEU A 924 66.84 -31.07 25.31
C LEU A 924 65.96 -30.81 24.07
N ASN A 925 65.53 -31.90 23.35
CA ASN A 925 64.76 -31.81 22.13
C ASN A 925 63.56 -32.77 22.18
N ASP A 926 62.50 -32.45 21.37
CA ASP A 926 61.40 -33.39 21.19
C ASP A 926 61.74 -34.43 20.10
N GLY A 927 61.88 -35.69 20.52
CA GLY A 927 62.15 -36.82 19.61
C GLY A 927 61.00 -37.15 18.65
N TYR A 928 59.82 -36.59 18.86
CA TYR A 928 58.70 -36.74 17.91
C TYR A 928 58.99 -36.02 16.57
N TYR A 929 59.81 -34.98 16.61
CA TYR A 929 60.35 -34.28 15.44
C TYR A 929 61.85 -34.36 15.40
N PRO A 930 62.44 -35.52 15.01
CA PRO A 930 63.84 -35.71 15.08
C PRO A 930 64.63 -34.69 14.21
N VAL A 931 65.51 -33.94 14.82
CA VAL A 931 66.39 -32.97 14.15
C VAL A 931 67.72 -33.63 13.75
N SER A 932 68.18 -33.23 12.56
CA SER A 932 69.52 -33.75 12.07
C SER A 932 70.68 -33.16 12.85
N ASP A 933 70.50 -32.04 13.51
CA ASP A 933 71.46 -31.32 14.36
C ASP A 933 70.77 -31.00 15.71
N PRO A 934 71.06 -31.69 16.81
CA PRO A 934 70.46 -31.48 18.11
C PRO A 934 70.84 -30.13 18.74
N THR A 935 71.73 -29.37 18.16
CA THR A 935 72.16 -28.04 18.61
C THR A 935 71.47 -26.90 17.92
N ALA A 936 70.55 -27.22 16.94
CA ALA A 936 69.90 -26.21 16.12
C ALA A 936 68.52 -25.82 16.68
N GLN A 937 67.91 -26.59 17.55
CA GLN A 937 66.57 -26.37 18.09
C GLN A 937 66.46 -26.85 19.56
N GLY A 938 65.38 -26.53 20.24
CA GLY A 938 65.08 -27.01 21.60
C GLY A 938 65.68 -26.15 22.70
N VAL A 939 66.07 -26.76 23.79
CA VAL A 939 66.56 -26.06 24.97
C VAL A 939 68.02 -26.45 25.18
N LYS A 940 68.87 -25.46 25.26
CA LYS A 940 70.27 -25.57 25.68
C LYS A 940 70.38 -25.20 27.16
N LEU A 941 70.74 -26.13 28.02
CA LEU A 941 71.15 -25.83 29.38
C LEU A 941 72.65 -25.58 29.36
N GLN A 942 73.01 -24.30 29.49
CA GLN A 942 74.41 -23.92 29.41
C GLN A 942 75.17 -24.32 30.66
N ASP A 943 76.42 -24.76 30.47
CA ASP A 943 77.34 -25.10 31.54
C ASP A 943 76.82 -26.21 32.53
N TRP A 944 75.82 -27.01 32.08
CA TRP A 944 75.17 -28.10 32.87
C TRP A 944 76.25 -29.08 33.44
N PHE A 945 77.12 -29.54 32.62
CA PHE A 945 78.16 -30.51 33.02
C PHE A 945 79.34 -29.92 33.71
N ALA A 946 79.49 -28.59 33.68
CA ALA A 946 80.46 -27.82 34.44
C ALA A 946 79.95 -27.51 35.86
N GLY A 947 78.69 -27.74 36.17
CA GLY A 947 77.98 -27.47 37.41
C GLY A 947 77.61 -25.98 37.56
N GLY A 948 77.52 -25.32 36.43
CA GLY A 948 77.08 -23.92 36.39
C GLY A 948 75.59 -23.72 36.04
N ASN A 949 74.76 -24.78 36.19
CA ASN A 949 73.34 -24.71 36.00
C ASN A 949 72.66 -25.62 37.04
N THR A 950 71.65 -25.12 37.81
CA THR A 950 71.17 -25.76 39.04
C THR A 950 69.64 -26.11 38.97
N ILE A 951 69.04 -26.35 37.79
CA ILE A 951 67.62 -26.73 37.65
C ILE A 951 67.38 -28.14 38.18
N GLU A 952 66.51 -28.35 39.15
CA GLU A 952 66.21 -29.62 39.81
C GLU A 952 64.98 -30.36 39.26
N HIS A 953 63.95 -29.57 38.75
CA HIS A 953 62.67 -30.14 38.35
C HIS A 953 62.41 -29.91 36.89
N PHE A 954 62.10 -31.00 36.14
CA PHE A 954 61.85 -30.97 34.75
C PHE A 954 60.44 -31.54 34.47
N ILE A 955 59.57 -30.76 33.78
CA ILE A 955 58.17 -31.16 33.52
C ILE A 955 57.87 -31.07 32.04
N ALA A 956 57.37 -32.14 31.42
CA ALA A 956 56.95 -32.16 30.02
C ALA A 956 55.53 -31.54 29.85
N ALA A 957 55.11 -31.25 28.61
CA ALA A 957 53.80 -30.63 28.29
C ALA A 957 52.59 -31.44 28.83
N ASN A 958 52.73 -32.75 28.94
CA ASN A 958 51.69 -33.62 29.49
C ASN A 958 51.70 -33.74 31.03
N GLY A 959 52.62 -33.02 31.69
CA GLY A 959 52.81 -33.04 33.14
C GLY A 959 53.71 -34.15 33.65
N ASP A 960 54.32 -34.95 32.77
CA ASP A 960 55.32 -35.95 33.19
C ASP A 960 56.56 -35.27 33.81
N VAL A 961 56.98 -35.77 34.99
CA VAL A 961 58.21 -35.32 35.60
C VAL A 961 59.39 -36.07 34.94
N LEU A 962 60.39 -35.37 34.41
CA LEU A 962 61.51 -35.93 33.73
C LEU A 962 62.58 -36.19 34.76
N PRO A 963 63.04 -37.45 34.92
CA PRO A 963 64.07 -37.81 35.93
C PRO A 963 65.48 -37.46 35.36
N LEU A 964 65.86 -36.23 35.25
CA LEU A 964 67.20 -35.78 34.93
C LEU A 964 67.95 -35.57 36.22
N ASN A 965 69.15 -36.11 36.32
CA ASN A 965 70.13 -35.88 37.40
C ASN A 965 71.38 -35.17 36.86
N GLY A 966 72.22 -34.69 37.73
CA GLY A 966 73.39 -33.90 37.39
C GLY A 966 74.33 -34.53 36.32
N ASP A 967 74.20 -35.84 36.03
CA ASP A 967 74.92 -36.46 34.97
C ASP A 967 74.23 -36.50 33.61
N GLY A 968 72.91 -36.09 33.54
CA GLY A 968 72.09 -35.88 32.33
C GLY A 968 71.82 -37.12 31.49
N PHE A 969 72.51 -38.22 31.70
CA PHE A 969 72.40 -39.42 30.87
C PHE A 969 72.02 -40.72 31.63
N ALA A 970 71.77 -40.65 32.93
CA ALA A 970 71.72 -41.87 33.78
C ALA A 970 70.41 -42.69 33.70
N MET A 971 69.39 -42.35 32.90
CA MET A 971 68.08 -43.06 33.01
C MET A 971 67.42 -43.52 31.69
N PHE A 972 68.06 -43.45 30.55
CA PHE A 972 67.53 -44.04 29.32
C PHE A 972 68.56 -45.08 28.79
N GLY A 973 68.58 -46.22 29.43
CA GLY A 973 69.25 -47.43 28.97
C GLY A 973 68.35 -48.43 28.31
#